data_da918b4af36b55e4d0ccecb2457c111e
#
_entry.id   da918b4af36b55e4d0ccecb2457c111e
#
_cell.length_a   1.000
_cell.length_b   1.000
_cell.length_c   1.000
_cell.angle_alpha   90.00
_cell.angle_beta   90.00
_cell.angle_gamma   90.00
#
_symmetry.space_group_name_H-M   'P 1'
#
loop_
_entity.id
_entity.type
_entity.pdbx_description
1 polymer ?
#
loop_
_entity_poly.entity_id
_entity_poly.type
_entity_poly.pdbx_seq_one_letter_code
_entity_poly.pdbx_strand_id
1 'polypeptide(L)'
;MFSGKFICAGYDYTTYTFHVPAPYFRKAFEIDGEVKKSVITLTGLGFYELYVNGQRLTKGILAPYISNPDDLVYYDEYDITECLVPGKNVLGIMLGNGMQNAPGGQIWDFDIAAFRGAPRTAFCVSTEYIDGGIDIFEADSSVKTAPSPVIFDDLRCGCYYDARLEIPGWSEPDFDDSAWKNALPAETPRGEKRLCEAEPIAPVREIKPVLIRKCRLKEYITRGDVVKEAKKIASDERDGFLYDFGVNSAGTVKLRISGERGRQIDLQFGEYFAPDGEPDTSNICFYPAGYSQRDVYILKGEGEETFEPVFTYHGFRYCVVLGITEQEATADLLTFVVQNSALREIGSFGCSDGMTNKLQAMTRNSDLSNFYYFPTDCPHREKNGWTGDAALSAEHILMNLDAVNSYREWLRNIRAAQRADGALPGIVPTGGWGFEWGNGPAWDAALTYIPYFCYVLRGDRKIIEENATAIFRYCEYISRRRDERGLVAIGLGDWCPVTRVKSPLEFTDSVTCMSILKKAAYIFSQLGLSLEREFCEKLYNEIRDAVRRHLIDFGTMTAIGSCQTSQAMAIYYDVFTPGEKPEAFKRLLEIIKRRDDHVDAGILGMRVLFRVLSDFGEADLAFKMITRPDYPSYGNFVERGLTALPEDFLREEDRPNSLNHHMFGDISAWFIEYIGGIRVNPFLADPSEVEISPVFIEKLDSAEASYETVGGKVSVKWRRTAMGIALDISADSGVHGRIRLPDGYAFADEYGSLEELHGGNFEIIRE
;
A
#
# COMPACT_ATOMS: atom_id res chain seq x y z
N MET A 1 5.04 -21.93 -20.82
CA MET A 1 6.52 -22.07 -20.60
C MET A 1 7.12 -20.69 -20.77
N PHE A 2 7.97 -20.21 -19.85
CA PHE A 2 8.57 -18.87 -19.94
C PHE A 2 9.95 -18.93 -20.59
N SER A 3 10.25 -17.97 -21.50
CA SER A 3 11.56 -17.86 -22.15
C SER A 3 12.63 -17.34 -21.19
N GLY A 4 13.85 -17.88 -21.30
CA GLY A 4 15.03 -17.33 -20.66
C GLY A 4 15.78 -16.30 -21.49
N LYS A 5 15.32 -15.98 -22.71
CA LYS A 5 16.01 -15.09 -23.65
C LYS A 5 15.48 -13.67 -23.54
N PHE A 6 16.33 -12.75 -23.09
CA PHE A 6 16.02 -11.33 -23.02
C PHE A 6 16.59 -10.57 -24.22
N ILE A 7 15.85 -9.55 -24.66
CA ILE A 7 16.23 -8.62 -25.73
C ILE A 7 16.08 -7.18 -25.25
N CYS A 8 16.84 -6.26 -25.84
CA CYS A 8 16.78 -4.82 -25.59
C CYS A 8 16.88 -4.03 -26.91
N ALA A 9 16.50 -2.77 -26.91
CA ALA A 9 16.64 -1.89 -28.07
C ALA A 9 18.05 -1.26 -28.17
N GLY A 10 18.77 -1.19 -27.05
CA GLY A 10 20.12 -0.67 -26.91
C GLY A 10 20.66 -1.06 -25.52
N TYR A 11 21.92 -0.82 -25.27
CA TYR A 11 22.58 -1.16 -23.98
C TYR A 11 22.61 0.01 -22.99
N ASP A 12 22.19 1.20 -23.42
CA ASP A 12 22.12 2.35 -22.55
C ASP A 12 20.97 2.23 -21.55
N TYR A 13 21.17 2.77 -20.35
CA TYR A 13 20.15 2.85 -19.31
C TYR A 13 20.07 4.26 -18.72
N THR A 14 18.94 4.59 -18.14
CA THR A 14 18.64 5.91 -17.59
C THR A 14 19.50 6.22 -16.39
N THR A 15 20.08 7.44 -16.37
CA THR A 15 20.83 8.05 -15.27
C THR A 15 20.23 9.42 -14.96
N TYR A 16 20.85 10.22 -14.07
CA TYR A 16 20.38 11.60 -13.81
C TYR A 16 20.56 12.54 -14.98
N THR A 17 21.58 12.32 -15.79
CA THR A 17 21.99 13.22 -16.88
C THR A 17 21.62 12.69 -18.25
N PHE A 18 21.21 11.45 -18.33
CA PHE A 18 20.81 10.77 -19.57
C PHE A 18 19.57 9.94 -19.35
N HIS A 19 18.59 10.07 -20.25
CA HIS A 19 17.35 9.34 -20.19
C HIS A 19 17.16 8.50 -21.43
N VAL A 20 16.75 7.24 -21.25
CA VAL A 20 16.40 6.31 -22.35
C VAL A 20 14.91 6.44 -22.63
N PRO A 21 14.48 6.95 -23.81
CA PRO A 21 13.08 6.91 -24.21
C PRO A 21 12.55 5.49 -24.28
N ALA A 22 11.28 5.29 -23.97
CA ALA A 22 10.64 3.98 -24.04
C ALA A 22 10.66 3.43 -25.48
N PRO A 23 11.25 2.24 -25.74
CA PRO A 23 11.26 1.66 -27.08
C PRO A 23 9.98 0.90 -27.40
N TYR A 24 9.65 0.81 -28.70
CA TYR A 24 8.78 -0.20 -29.25
C TYR A 24 9.58 -1.46 -29.62
N PHE A 25 8.95 -2.63 -29.43
CA PHE A 25 9.36 -3.93 -29.97
C PHE A 25 8.22 -4.49 -30.80
N ARG A 26 8.54 -5.05 -31.98
CA ARG A 26 7.57 -5.58 -32.92
C ARG A 26 8.06 -6.92 -33.51
N LYS A 27 7.18 -7.94 -33.50
CA LYS A 27 7.45 -9.24 -34.09
C LYS A 27 6.27 -9.66 -34.95
N ALA A 28 6.49 -9.76 -36.26
CA ALA A 28 5.55 -10.41 -37.17
C ALA A 28 5.74 -11.94 -37.14
N PHE A 29 4.65 -12.71 -37.24
CA PHE A 29 4.62 -14.16 -37.30
C PHE A 29 3.40 -14.64 -38.09
N GLU A 30 3.46 -15.88 -38.60
CA GLU A 30 2.40 -16.46 -39.41
C GLU A 30 1.62 -17.52 -38.64
N ILE A 31 0.34 -17.63 -38.93
CA ILE A 31 -0.58 -18.68 -38.45
C ILE A 31 -1.11 -19.45 -39.65
N ASP A 32 -0.63 -20.67 -39.81
CA ASP A 32 -0.91 -21.50 -41.00
C ASP A 32 -2.03 -22.53 -40.80
N GLY A 33 -2.59 -22.66 -39.60
CA GLY A 33 -3.63 -23.63 -39.24
C GLY A 33 -4.76 -23.04 -38.42
N GLU A 34 -5.77 -23.87 -38.10
CA GLU A 34 -6.86 -23.50 -37.18
C GLU A 34 -6.36 -23.61 -35.74
N VAL A 35 -6.33 -22.45 -35.04
CA VAL A 35 -5.79 -22.33 -33.68
C VAL A 35 -6.78 -22.92 -32.67
N LYS A 36 -6.32 -23.84 -31.85
CA LYS A 36 -7.05 -24.36 -30.70
C LYS A 36 -6.82 -23.49 -29.47
N LYS A 37 -5.57 -23.13 -29.21
CA LYS A 37 -5.16 -22.26 -28.10
C LYS A 37 -3.82 -21.60 -28.39
N SER A 38 -3.70 -20.32 -28.10
CA SER A 38 -2.42 -19.61 -28.17
C SER A 38 -2.20 -18.78 -26.91
N VAL A 39 -1.01 -18.92 -26.30
CA VAL A 39 -0.67 -18.27 -25.04
C VAL A 39 0.68 -17.57 -25.19
N ILE A 40 0.74 -16.33 -24.74
CA ILE A 40 2.00 -15.61 -24.54
C ILE A 40 2.34 -15.50 -23.07
N THR A 41 3.58 -15.84 -22.70
CA THR A 41 4.20 -15.45 -21.43
C THR A 41 5.15 -14.30 -21.69
N LEU A 42 5.06 -13.22 -20.88
CA LEU A 42 5.78 -11.98 -21.11
C LEU A 42 6.27 -11.38 -19.79
N THR A 43 7.47 -10.83 -19.81
CA THR A 43 7.96 -9.92 -18.77
C THR A 43 8.70 -8.74 -19.37
N GLY A 44 8.74 -7.63 -18.60
CA GLY A 44 9.60 -6.48 -18.85
C GLY A 44 10.47 -6.19 -17.62
N LEU A 45 11.73 -5.92 -17.82
CA LEU A 45 12.55 -5.23 -16.83
C LEU A 45 12.51 -3.73 -17.19
N GLY A 46 11.48 -3.14 -16.73
CA GLY A 46 10.71 -1.98 -17.06
C GLY A 46 9.23 -2.32 -17.11
N PHE A 47 8.33 -1.34 -17.12
CA PHE A 47 6.91 -1.60 -17.33
C PHE A 47 6.63 -1.80 -18.81
N TYR A 48 5.66 -2.66 -19.15
CA TYR A 48 5.32 -2.91 -20.54
C TYR A 48 3.84 -2.66 -20.86
N GLU A 49 3.59 -2.35 -22.12
CA GLU A 49 2.29 -2.42 -22.77
C GLU A 49 2.34 -3.48 -23.88
N LEU A 50 1.42 -4.44 -23.84
CA LEU A 50 1.30 -5.54 -24.81
C LEU A 50 0.20 -5.26 -25.82
N TYR A 51 0.51 -5.48 -27.10
CA TYR A 51 -0.42 -5.39 -28.22
C TYR A 51 -0.35 -6.65 -29.09
N VAL A 52 -1.49 -7.13 -29.57
CA VAL A 52 -1.60 -8.17 -30.61
C VAL A 52 -2.54 -7.64 -31.69
N ASN A 53 -2.05 -7.58 -32.93
CA ASN A 53 -2.81 -7.10 -34.08
C ASN A 53 -3.52 -5.75 -33.84
N GLY A 54 -2.81 -4.78 -33.24
CA GLY A 54 -3.34 -3.46 -32.91
C GLY A 54 -4.14 -3.37 -31.59
N GLN A 55 -4.57 -4.50 -31.03
CA GLN A 55 -5.34 -4.55 -29.80
C GLN A 55 -4.43 -4.55 -28.58
N ARG A 56 -4.64 -3.63 -27.61
CA ARG A 56 -3.97 -3.61 -26.30
C ARG A 56 -4.52 -4.73 -25.41
N LEU A 57 -3.62 -5.55 -24.85
CA LEU A 57 -3.98 -6.71 -24.03
C LEU A 57 -3.43 -6.64 -22.59
N THR A 58 -2.57 -5.68 -22.28
CA THR A 58 -1.94 -5.56 -20.95
C THR A 58 -2.99 -5.69 -19.83
N LYS A 59 -2.77 -6.60 -18.88
CA LYS A 59 -3.58 -6.73 -17.67
C LYS A 59 -3.37 -5.49 -16.81
N GLY A 60 -4.39 -4.64 -16.70
CA GLY A 60 -4.29 -3.40 -15.95
C GLY A 60 -3.24 -2.43 -16.52
N ILE A 61 -2.43 -1.86 -15.63
CA ILE A 61 -1.35 -0.90 -15.92
C ILE A 61 -0.10 -1.24 -15.12
N LEU A 62 1.04 -0.68 -15.49
CA LEU A 62 2.33 -0.84 -14.79
C LEU A 62 2.76 -2.32 -14.63
N ALA A 63 2.39 -3.18 -15.57
CA ALA A 63 2.86 -4.57 -15.60
C ALA A 63 4.34 -4.64 -16.01
N PRO A 64 5.13 -5.63 -15.51
CA PRO A 64 4.77 -6.66 -14.57
C PRO A 64 4.88 -6.21 -13.10
N TYR A 65 4.57 -7.12 -12.16
CA TYR A 65 4.77 -6.91 -10.72
C TYR A 65 6.20 -6.47 -10.39
N ILE A 66 6.34 -5.47 -9.52
CA ILE A 66 7.63 -4.88 -9.15
C ILE A 66 8.42 -5.83 -8.24
N SER A 67 9.67 -6.11 -8.60
CA SER A 67 10.59 -6.95 -7.83
C SER A 67 12.05 -6.52 -8.03
N ASN A 68 12.96 -7.03 -7.19
CA ASN A 68 14.37 -7.04 -7.49
C ASN A 68 14.66 -8.19 -8.49
N PRO A 69 15.01 -7.90 -9.76
CA PRO A 69 15.18 -8.92 -10.78
C PRO A 69 16.39 -9.83 -10.58
N ASP A 70 17.29 -9.51 -9.65
CA ASP A 70 18.37 -10.41 -9.24
C ASP A 70 17.88 -11.54 -8.31
N ASP A 71 16.71 -11.34 -7.67
CA ASP A 71 16.07 -12.30 -6.77
C ASP A 71 14.87 -12.98 -7.43
N LEU A 72 13.95 -12.19 -7.99
CA LEU A 72 12.68 -12.63 -8.57
C LEU A 72 12.39 -11.87 -9.87
N VAL A 73 11.92 -12.57 -10.87
CA VAL A 73 11.41 -11.99 -12.13
C VAL A 73 9.98 -12.45 -12.32
N TYR A 74 9.03 -11.54 -12.16
CA TYR A 74 7.64 -11.86 -12.44
C TYR A 74 7.34 -11.75 -13.92
N TYR A 75 6.58 -12.72 -14.45
CA TYR A 75 6.02 -12.69 -15.78
C TYR A 75 4.50 -12.86 -15.72
N ASP A 76 3.82 -12.34 -16.74
CA ASP A 76 2.39 -12.52 -16.93
C ASP A 76 2.11 -13.52 -18.04
N GLU A 77 0.93 -14.13 -18.01
CA GLU A 77 0.43 -15.02 -19.03
C GLU A 77 -0.86 -14.45 -19.64
N TYR A 78 -0.94 -14.43 -20.96
CA TYR A 78 -2.11 -13.96 -21.72
C TYR A 78 -2.58 -15.02 -22.69
N ASP A 79 -3.88 -15.32 -22.69
CA ASP A 79 -4.53 -16.06 -23.76
C ASP A 79 -4.78 -15.08 -24.93
N ILE A 80 -4.15 -15.33 -26.06
CA ILE A 80 -4.23 -14.51 -27.27
C ILE A 80 -4.99 -15.20 -28.39
N THR A 81 -5.65 -16.32 -28.11
CA THR A 81 -6.33 -17.17 -29.12
C THR A 81 -7.30 -16.36 -29.98
N GLU A 82 -8.18 -15.58 -29.35
CA GLU A 82 -9.19 -14.77 -30.03
C GLU A 82 -8.63 -13.55 -30.78
N CYS A 83 -7.36 -13.20 -30.53
CA CYS A 83 -6.72 -12.06 -31.19
C CYS A 83 -6.01 -12.45 -32.48
N LEU A 84 -5.83 -13.76 -32.76
CA LEU A 84 -5.11 -14.24 -33.90
C LEU A 84 -6.02 -14.39 -35.12
N VAL A 85 -5.43 -14.13 -36.30
CA VAL A 85 -6.07 -14.33 -37.60
C VAL A 85 -5.24 -15.28 -38.46
N PRO A 86 -5.85 -16.00 -39.42
CA PRO A 86 -5.07 -16.78 -40.41
C PRO A 86 -4.10 -15.89 -41.18
N GLY A 87 -2.89 -16.38 -41.38
CA GLY A 87 -1.81 -15.65 -42.06
C GLY A 87 -1.03 -14.75 -41.08
N LYS A 88 -0.70 -13.53 -41.53
CA LYS A 88 0.20 -12.62 -40.83
C LYS A 88 -0.43 -12.02 -39.55
N ASN A 89 0.29 -12.15 -38.45
CA ASN A 89 -0.03 -11.58 -37.15
C ASN A 89 1.14 -10.78 -36.60
N VAL A 90 0.90 -9.93 -35.62
CA VAL A 90 1.92 -9.08 -35.02
C VAL A 90 1.78 -9.02 -33.49
N LEU A 91 2.91 -9.23 -32.83
CA LEU A 91 3.12 -8.91 -31.42
C LEU A 91 3.82 -7.56 -31.33
N GLY A 92 3.24 -6.62 -30.58
CA GLY A 92 3.79 -5.31 -30.28
C GLY A 92 4.00 -5.14 -28.76
N ILE A 93 5.15 -4.57 -28.37
CA ILE A 93 5.44 -4.25 -26.97
C ILE A 93 5.99 -2.82 -26.92
N MET A 94 5.46 -1.98 -26.04
CA MET A 94 6.09 -0.73 -25.63
C MET A 94 6.68 -0.95 -24.25
N LEU A 95 7.94 -0.55 -24.01
CA LEU A 95 8.67 -0.88 -22.78
C LEU A 95 9.24 0.39 -22.13
N GLY A 96 8.75 0.73 -20.95
CA GLY A 96 9.23 1.85 -20.14
C GLY A 96 10.45 1.49 -19.28
N ASN A 97 10.95 2.46 -18.51
CA ASN A 97 12.08 2.29 -17.60
C ASN A 97 11.71 1.52 -16.31
N GLY A 98 10.45 1.59 -15.87
CA GLY A 98 9.95 0.95 -14.66
C GLY A 98 10.68 1.42 -13.40
N MET A 99 10.54 0.65 -12.32
CA MET A 99 11.24 0.95 -11.07
C MET A 99 12.76 0.72 -11.18
N GLN A 100 13.21 -0.23 -12.01
CA GLN A 100 14.62 -0.61 -12.15
C GLN A 100 15.52 0.54 -12.57
N ASN A 101 15.06 1.40 -13.46
CA ASN A 101 15.86 2.47 -14.05
C ASN A 101 15.36 3.87 -13.68
N ALA A 102 14.31 3.99 -12.87
CA ALA A 102 13.78 5.27 -12.46
C ALA A 102 14.81 6.07 -11.64
N PRO A 103 15.24 7.26 -12.08
CA PRO A 103 16.18 8.10 -11.32
C PRO A 103 15.56 8.69 -10.06
N GLY A 104 14.23 8.79 -9.98
CA GLY A 104 13.49 9.33 -8.83
C GLY A 104 13.71 8.60 -7.51
N GLY A 105 14.30 7.38 -7.52
CA GLY A 105 14.63 6.62 -6.32
C GLY A 105 16.03 6.86 -5.74
N GLN A 106 16.74 7.90 -6.16
CA GLN A 106 18.15 8.15 -5.80
C GLN A 106 18.42 8.16 -4.29
N ILE A 107 17.60 8.83 -3.52
CA ILE A 107 17.82 8.95 -2.07
C ILE A 107 17.77 7.60 -1.34
N TRP A 108 17.16 6.58 -1.97
CA TRP A 108 16.99 5.22 -1.46
C TRP A 108 17.95 4.22 -2.13
N ASP A 109 19.03 4.71 -2.72
CA ASP A 109 20.09 3.94 -3.39
C ASP A 109 19.64 3.10 -4.59
N PHE A 110 18.44 3.37 -5.17
CA PHE A 110 18.00 2.68 -6.38
C PHE A 110 18.85 2.99 -7.60
N ASP A 111 19.51 4.15 -7.63
CA ASP A 111 20.39 4.58 -8.71
C ASP A 111 21.71 3.79 -8.77
N ILE A 112 22.13 3.20 -7.66
CA ILE A 112 23.34 2.36 -7.56
C ILE A 112 23.02 0.88 -7.40
N ALA A 113 21.75 0.48 -7.52
CA ALA A 113 21.33 -0.91 -7.39
C ALA A 113 21.99 -1.78 -8.48
N ALA A 114 22.45 -2.97 -8.09
CA ALA A 114 23.18 -3.88 -8.99
C ALA A 114 22.33 -4.40 -10.15
N PHE A 115 21.01 -4.43 -10.00
CA PHE A 115 20.07 -4.92 -11.00
C PHE A 115 19.79 -3.94 -12.15
N ARG A 116 20.26 -2.69 -12.06
CA ARG A 116 20.04 -1.68 -13.11
C ARG A 116 20.65 -2.11 -14.45
N GLY A 117 19.97 -1.72 -15.52
CA GLY A 117 20.42 -2.02 -16.88
C GLY A 117 19.45 -1.46 -17.90
N ALA A 118 19.75 -1.60 -19.18
CA ALA A 118 18.86 -1.19 -20.25
C ALA A 118 17.47 -1.82 -20.08
N PRO A 119 16.38 -1.11 -20.41
CA PRO A 119 15.06 -1.70 -20.48
C PRO A 119 15.09 -2.93 -21.41
N ARG A 120 14.65 -4.08 -20.91
CA ARG A 120 14.74 -5.38 -21.61
C ARG A 120 13.49 -6.21 -21.37
N THR A 121 13.12 -7.00 -22.35
CA THR A 121 11.91 -7.84 -22.30
C THR A 121 12.24 -9.25 -22.73
N ALA A 122 11.42 -10.21 -22.28
CA ALA A 122 11.44 -11.59 -22.74
C ALA A 122 10.01 -12.08 -22.89
N PHE A 123 9.76 -12.83 -23.96
CA PHE A 123 8.46 -13.46 -24.19
C PHE A 123 8.61 -14.81 -24.85
N CYS A 124 7.58 -15.65 -24.67
CA CYS A 124 7.41 -16.92 -25.38
C CYS A 124 5.95 -17.05 -25.80
N VAL A 125 5.70 -17.27 -27.08
CA VAL A 125 4.38 -17.60 -27.64
C VAL A 125 4.33 -19.07 -27.95
N SER A 126 3.27 -19.75 -27.47
CA SER A 126 2.99 -21.16 -27.78
C SER A 126 1.60 -21.26 -28.35
N THR A 127 1.50 -21.75 -29.60
CA THR A 127 0.23 -21.92 -30.33
C THR A 127 0.00 -23.41 -30.59
N GLU A 128 -1.09 -23.93 -30.06
CA GLU A 128 -1.60 -25.29 -30.30
C GLU A 128 -2.70 -25.21 -31.40
N TYR A 129 -2.57 -26.04 -32.42
CA TYR A 129 -3.54 -26.14 -33.52
C TYR A 129 -4.53 -27.27 -33.28
N ILE A 130 -5.68 -27.22 -33.97
CA ILE A 130 -6.72 -28.29 -33.87
C ILE A 130 -6.21 -29.64 -34.35
N ASP A 131 -5.30 -29.69 -35.31
CA ASP A 131 -4.66 -30.91 -35.81
C ASP A 131 -3.65 -31.50 -34.84
N GLY A 132 -3.34 -30.83 -33.72
CA GLY A 132 -2.38 -31.25 -32.71
C GLY A 132 -0.96 -30.72 -32.94
N GLY A 133 -0.73 -29.93 -33.99
CA GLY A 133 0.53 -29.20 -34.20
C GLY A 133 0.77 -28.19 -33.12
N ILE A 134 2.04 -27.90 -32.77
CA ILE A 134 2.41 -26.86 -31.79
C ILE A 134 3.54 -26.03 -32.38
N ASP A 135 3.33 -24.73 -32.47
CA ASP A 135 4.35 -23.74 -32.78
C ASP A 135 4.80 -22.99 -31.54
N ILE A 136 6.11 -22.83 -31.38
CA ILE A 136 6.70 -22.06 -30.28
C ILE A 136 7.74 -21.10 -30.86
N PHE A 137 7.64 -19.82 -30.49
CA PHE A 137 8.72 -18.87 -30.72
C PHE A 137 8.96 -17.98 -29.50
N GLU A 138 10.19 -17.53 -29.38
CA GLU A 138 10.67 -16.72 -28.27
C GLU A 138 11.21 -15.38 -28.77
N ALA A 139 11.47 -14.47 -27.81
CA ALA A 139 12.18 -13.24 -28.10
C ALA A 139 13.58 -13.53 -28.67
N ASP A 140 13.92 -12.91 -29.79
CA ASP A 140 15.23 -13.03 -30.45
C ASP A 140 15.59 -11.76 -31.23
N SER A 141 16.72 -11.76 -31.90
CA SER A 141 17.20 -10.64 -32.70
C SER A 141 16.40 -10.38 -33.98
N SER A 142 15.40 -11.18 -34.32
CA SER A 142 14.47 -10.90 -35.44
C SER A 142 13.36 -9.91 -35.04
N VAL A 143 13.18 -9.67 -33.75
CA VAL A 143 12.30 -8.61 -33.23
C VAL A 143 12.80 -7.24 -33.69
N LYS A 144 11.90 -6.40 -34.19
CA LYS A 144 12.21 -5.03 -34.63
C LYS A 144 12.01 -4.04 -33.51
N THR A 145 12.79 -2.95 -33.48
CA THR A 145 12.71 -1.89 -32.46
C THR A 145 12.75 -0.52 -33.08
N ALA A 146 11.99 0.41 -32.49
CA ALA A 146 11.99 1.83 -32.79
C ALA A 146 11.72 2.67 -31.52
N PRO A 147 12.07 3.97 -31.50
CA PRO A 147 11.63 4.86 -30.42
C PRO A 147 10.10 5.00 -30.41
N SER A 148 9.51 5.13 -29.23
CA SER A 148 8.10 5.47 -29.03
C SER A 148 7.92 6.98 -28.78
N PRO A 149 6.67 7.49 -28.75
CA PRO A 149 6.39 8.87 -28.36
C PRO A 149 6.67 9.18 -26.88
N VAL A 150 6.87 8.17 -26.01
CA VAL A 150 7.25 8.36 -24.61
C VAL A 150 8.73 8.71 -24.54
N ILE A 151 9.03 10.02 -24.54
CA ILE A 151 10.39 10.55 -24.55
C ILE A 151 11.04 10.58 -23.16
N PHE A 152 10.23 10.47 -22.10
CA PHE A 152 10.65 10.35 -20.71
C PHE A 152 9.57 9.58 -19.93
N ASP A 153 9.99 8.63 -19.12
CA ASP A 153 9.15 7.97 -18.14
C ASP A 153 9.95 7.67 -16.85
N ASP A 154 9.35 7.98 -15.73
CA ASP A 154 9.86 7.67 -14.40
C ASP A 154 8.68 7.43 -13.47
N LEU A 155 8.69 6.32 -12.74
CA LEU A 155 7.61 5.94 -11.85
C LEU A 155 7.23 7.06 -10.86
N ARG A 156 8.19 7.88 -10.44
CA ARG A 156 7.99 8.96 -9.46
C ARG A 156 7.80 10.31 -10.11
N CYS A 157 8.66 10.64 -11.09
CA CYS A 157 8.70 11.96 -11.70
C CYS A 157 7.58 12.22 -12.72
N GLY A 158 7.15 11.19 -13.49
CA GLY A 158 6.08 11.32 -14.45
C GLY A 158 6.39 10.81 -15.86
N CYS A 159 5.57 11.21 -16.82
CA CYS A 159 5.62 10.80 -18.23
C CYS A 159 5.64 12.03 -19.15
N TYR A 160 6.61 12.10 -20.06
CA TYR A 160 6.66 13.11 -21.11
C TYR A 160 6.42 12.44 -22.46
N TYR A 161 5.36 12.87 -23.12
CA TYR A 161 4.87 12.28 -24.37
C TYR A 161 4.88 13.30 -25.49
N ASP A 162 5.58 12.99 -26.56
CA ASP A 162 5.57 13.80 -27.79
C ASP A 162 4.71 13.13 -28.87
N ALA A 163 3.46 13.56 -29.01
CA ALA A 163 2.53 12.99 -29.96
C ALA A 163 2.94 13.16 -31.44
N ARG A 164 3.88 14.06 -31.70
CA ARG A 164 4.46 14.24 -33.06
C ARG A 164 5.29 13.05 -33.51
N LEU A 165 5.72 12.21 -32.57
CA LEU A 165 6.54 11.00 -32.75
C LEU A 165 5.70 9.73 -32.85
N GLU A 166 4.38 9.82 -32.75
CA GLU A 166 3.51 8.66 -32.93
C GLU A 166 3.74 7.98 -34.28
N ILE A 167 3.71 6.66 -34.27
CA ILE A 167 3.85 5.82 -35.48
C ILE A 167 2.52 5.07 -35.65
N PRO A 168 1.58 5.63 -36.42
CA PRO A 168 0.26 5.02 -36.65
C PRO A 168 0.37 3.59 -37.20
N GLY A 169 -0.44 2.67 -36.66
CA GLY A 169 -0.49 1.29 -37.10
C GLY A 169 0.74 0.42 -36.74
N TRP A 170 1.66 0.91 -35.95
CA TRP A 170 2.92 0.21 -35.63
C TRP A 170 2.75 -1.23 -35.10
N SER A 171 1.64 -1.53 -34.44
CA SER A 171 1.30 -2.85 -33.93
C SER A 171 0.31 -3.63 -34.81
N GLU A 172 0.01 -3.14 -36.01
CA GLU A 172 -0.89 -3.79 -36.96
C GLU A 172 -0.13 -4.68 -37.96
N PRO A 173 -0.76 -5.75 -38.51
CA PRO A 173 -0.12 -6.68 -39.41
C PRO A 173 0.48 -6.06 -40.67
N ASP A 174 -0.18 -5.07 -41.26
CA ASP A 174 0.19 -4.46 -42.56
C ASP A 174 1.26 -3.38 -42.46
N PHE A 175 1.70 -3.01 -41.24
CA PHE A 175 2.74 -2.01 -41.04
C PHE A 175 4.09 -2.47 -41.59
N ASP A 176 4.79 -1.58 -42.32
CA ASP A 176 6.14 -1.82 -42.83
C ASP A 176 7.21 -1.42 -41.82
N ASP A 177 7.83 -2.42 -41.20
CA ASP A 177 8.91 -2.28 -40.21
C ASP A 177 10.32 -2.45 -40.79
N SER A 178 10.46 -2.42 -42.12
CA SER A 178 11.73 -2.65 -42.83
C SER A 178 12.82 -1.64 -42.44
N ALA A 179 12.42 -0.41 -42.09
CA ALA A 179 13.32 0.65 -41.62
C ALA A 179 13.71 0.52 -40.14
N TRP A 180 13.06 -0.34 -39.36
CA TRP A 180 13.35 -0.54 -37.92
C TRP A 180 14.61 -1.34 -37.70
N LYS A 181 15.29 -1.07 -36.60
CA LYS A 181 16.49 -1.84 -36.19
C LYS A 181 16.07 -3.19 -35.61
N ASN A 182 16.95 -4.14 -35.67
CA ASN A 182 16.78 -5.41 -34.96
C ASN A 182 17.09 -5.22 -33.44
N ALA A 183 16.35 -5.93 -32.60
CA ALA A 183 16.65 -6.02 -31.18
C ALA A 183 18.03 -6.68 -30.94
N LEU A 184 18.64 -6.30 -29.84
CA LEU A 184 19.91 -6.85 -29.39
C LEU A 184 19.67 -7.89 -28.28
N PRO A 185 20.49 -8.95 -28.17
CA PRO A 185 20.43 -9.86 -27.04
C PRO A 185 20.79 -9.09 -25.75
N ALA A 186 20.05 -9.36 -24.68
CA ALA A 186 20.27 -8.77 -23.38
C ALA A 186 20.61 -9.82 -22.33
N GLU A 187 21.31 -9.42 -21.27
CA GLU A 187 21.63 -10.29 -20.16
C GLU A 187 20.35 -10.75 -19.44
N THR A 188 20.28 -12.06 -19.21
CA THR A 188 19.19 -12.68 -18.45
C THR A 188 19.41 -12.40 -16.95
N PRO A 189 18.41 -11.83 -16.24
CA PRO A 189 18.51 -11.61 -14.81
C PRO A 189 18.62 -12.94 -14.05
N ARG A 190 19.29 -12.91 -12.90
CA ARG A 190 19.59 -14.13 -12.10
C ARG A 190 18.37 -14.65 -11.36
N GLY A 191 17.40 -13.77 -11.06
CA GLY A 191 16.24 -14.10 -10.24
C GLY A 191 15.39 -15.25 -10.77
N GLU A 192 14.71 -15.94 -9.86
CA GLU A 192 13.73 -16.97 -10.18
C GLU A 192 12.60 -16.39 -11.03
N LYS A 193 12.24 -17.06 -12.14
CA LYS A 193 11.14 -16.64 -13.02
C LYS A 193 9.82 -17.21 -12.50
N ARG A 194 8.85 -16.34 -12.17
CA ARG A 194 7.56 -16.71 -11.59
C ARG A 194 6.40 -16.08 -12.32
N LEU A 195 5.31 -16.84 -12.47
CA LEU A 195 4.02 -16.29 -12.85
C LEU A 195 3.51 -15.38 -11.73
N CYS A 196 3.08 -14.16 -12.08
CA CYS A 196 2.44 -13.24 -11.14
C CYS A 196 1.01 -13.71 -10.84
N GLU A 197 0.68 -13.87 -9.56
CA GLU A 197 -0.65 -14.25 -9.09
C GLU A 197 -1.35 -13.08 -8.33
N ALA A 198 -0.67 -11.92 -8.22
CA ALA A 198 -1.23 -10.74 -7.59
C ALA A 198 -2.29 -10.08 -8.47
N GLU A 199 -3.21 -9.37 -7.84
CA GLU A 199 -4.20 -8.53 -8.52
C GLU A 199 -3.49 -7.43 -9.32
N PRO A 200 -3.92 -7.18 -10.58
CA PRO A 200 -3.32 -6.13 -11.40
C PRO A 200 -3.68 -4.74 -10.87
N ILE A 201 -2.83 -3.76 -11.13
CA ILE A 201 -3.19 -2.36 -10.94
C ILE A 201 -4.17 -1.99 -12.06
N ALA A 202 -5.32 -1.40 -11.70
CA ALA A 202 -6.35 -1.07 -12.66
C ALA A 202 -6.96 0.32 -12.39
N PRO A 203 -7.50 0.98 -13.42
CA PRO A 203 -8.42 2.10 -13.25
C PRO A 203 -9.68 1.63 -12.52
N VAL A 204 -10.04 2.28 -11.41
CA VAL A 204 -11.19 1.88 -10.57
C VAL A 204 -12.30 2.93 -10.57
N ARG A 205 -11.97 4.19 -10.85
CA ARG A 205 -12.94 5.29 -10.84
C ARG A 205 -12.43 6.50 -11.62
N GLU A 206 -13.33 7.20 -12.32
CA GLU A 206 -13.08 8.51 -12.90
C GLU A 206 -13.73 9.62 -12.06
N ILE A 207 -13.03 10.73 -11.87
CA ILE A 207 -13.50 11.89 -11.11
C ILE A 207 -13.33 13.15 -11.94
N LYS A 208 -14.41 13.95 -12.04
CA LYS A 208 -14.37 15.28 -12.64
C LYS A 208 -13.94 16.31 -11.59
N PRO A 209 -13.30 17.42 -11.99
CA PRO A 209 -12.92 18.47 -11.05
C PRO A 209 -14.16 19.11 -10.40
N VAL A 210 -14.07 19.37 -9.11
CA VAL A 210 -15.12 20.10 -8.34
C VAL A 210 -14.90 21.60 -8.34
N LEU A 211 -13.67 22.04 -8.67
CA LEU A 211 -13.30 23.44 -8.79
C LEU A 211 -12.27 23.62 -9.90
N ILE A 212 -12.51 24.63 -10.76
CA ILE A 212 -11.55 25.09 -11.76
C ILE A 212 -11.38 26.60 -11.57
N ARG A 213 -10.14 27.07 -11.46
CA ARG A 213 -9.83 28.50 -11.37
C ARG A 213 -8.44 28.82 -11.85
N LYS A 214 -8.18 30.07 -12.20
CA LYS A 214 -6.81 30.55 -12.35
C LYS A 214 -6.08 30.44 -11.01
N CYS A 215 -4.80 30.12 -11.07
CA CYS A 215 -3.94 29.98 -9.89
C CYS A 215 -2.52 30.42 -10.21
N ARG A 216 -1.77 30.66 -9.14
CA ARG A 216 -0.33 30.85 -9.18
C ARG A 216 0.35 29.66 -8.46
N LEU A 217 0.88 28.73 -9.27
CA LEU A 217 1.56 27.55 -8.76
C LEU A 217 2.87 27.95 -8.05
N LYS A 218 2.98 27.57 -6.78
CA LYS A 218 4.24 27.61 -6.02
C LYS A 218 4.96 26.29 -6.21
N GLU A 219 5.81 26.21 -7.25
CA GLU A 219 6.58 25.01 -7.54
C GLU A 219 7.90 24.99 -6.78
N TYR A 220 8.17 23.87 -6.12
CA TYR A 220 9.44 23.64 -5.42
C TYR A 220 10.17 22.49 -6.09
N ILE A 221 11.41 22.76 -6.51
CA ILE A 221 12.30 21.77 -7.11
C ILE A 221 13.58 21.63 -6.30
N THR A 222 14.18 20.45 -6.37
CA THR A 222 15.51 20.21 -5.82
C THR A 222 16.56 20.77 -6.77
N ARG A 223 17.56 21.49 -6.23
CA ARG A 223 18.75 21.92 -6.98
C ARG A 223 20.00 21.36 -6.31
N GLY A 224 20.92 20.84 -7.10
CA GLY A 224 22.16 20.21 -6.65
C GLY A 224 22.32 18.80 -7.23
N ASP A 225 23.52 18.31 -7.22
CA ASP A 225 23.86 17.02 -7.86
C ASP A 225 23.59 15.82 -6.97
N VAL A 226 23.42 16.03 -5.65
CA VAL A 226 23.16 14.98 -4.66
C VAL A 226 21.89 15.30 -3.89
N VAL A 227 20.87 14.46 -4.01
CA VAL A 227 19.54 14.68 -3.40
C VAL A 227 19.63 14.84 -1.88
N LYS A 228 20.48 14.08 -1.20
CA LYS A 228 20.66 14.15 0.28
C LYS A 228 21.22 15.51 0.74
N GLU A 229 21.99 16.19 -0.10
CA GLU A 229 22.62 17.48 0.21
C GLU A 229 21.88 18.65 -0.45
N ALA A 230 20.98 18.38 -1.38
CA ALA A 230 20.28 19.38 -2.16
C ALA A 230 19.28 20.15 -1.30
N LYS A 231 19.31 21.46 -1.41
CA LYS A 231 18.29 22.33 -0.82
C LYS A 231 17.10 22.40 -1.77
N LYS A 232 15.92 22.19 -1.21
CA LYS A 232 14.68 22.46 -1.89
C LYS A 232 14.46 23.97 -1.94
N ILE A 233 14.28 24.50 -3.13
CA ILE A 233 14.04 25.93 -3.34
C ILE A 233 12.79 26.12 -4.17
N ALA A 234 12.07 27.21 -3.90
CA ALA A 234 10.99 27.62 -4.79
C ALA A 234 11.59 27.91 -6.17
N SER A 235 11.01 27.30 -7.19
CA SER A 235 11.18 27.76 -8.57
C SER A 235 10.31 28.98 -8.81
N ASP A 236 10.38 29.53 -9.99
CA ASP A 236 9.52 30.65 -10.37
C ASP A 236 8.04 30.27 -10.17
N GLU A 237 7.26 31.19 -9.61
CA GLU A 237 5.81 31.07 -9.58
C GLU A 237 5.28 31.09 -11.02
N ARG A 238 4.42 30.11 -11.34
CA ARG A 238 3.86 29.97 -12.69
C ARG A 238 2.35 30.14 -12.69
N ASP A 239 1.83 30.98 -13.58
CA ASP A 239 0.38 31.12 -13.79
C ASP A 239 -0.15 29.89 -14.54
N GLY A 240 -1.25 29.33 -14.06
CA GLY A 240 -1.90 28.15 -14.63
C GLY A 240 -3.36 28.07 -14.23
N PHE A 241 -3.97 26.92 -14.49
CA PHE A 241 -5.35 26.61 -14.13
C PHE A 241 -5.36 25.43 -13.16
N LEU A 242 -5.84 25.67 -11.96
CA LEU A 242 -6.07 24.65 -10.94
C LEU A 242 -7.29 23.82 -11.30
N TYR A 243 -7.15 22.51 -11.27
CA TYR A 243 -8.21 21.51 -11.30
C TYR A 243 -8.19 20.77 -9.96
N ASP A 244 -9.03 21.18 -9.01
CA ASP A 244 -9.21 20.50 -7.71
C ASP A 244 -10.27 19.39 -7.88
N PHE A 245 -9.90 18.14 -7.60
CA PHE A 245 -10.79 17.00 -7.68
C PHE A 245 -11.54 16.71 -6.36
N GLY A 246 -11.25 17.48 -5.31
CA GLY A 246 -11.91 17.37 -4.01
C GLY A 246 -11.52 16.13 -3.21
N VAL A 247 -10.68 15.26 -3.75
CA VAL A 247 -10.21 14.04 -3.08
C VAL A 247 -8.72 13.85 -3.35
N ASN A 248 -7.94 13.56 -2.30
CA ASN A 248 -6.54 13.17 -2.41
C ASN A 248 -6.47 11.66 -2.57
N SER A 249 -6.05 11.18 -3.74
CA SER A 249 -5.95 9.76 -4.06
C SER A 249 -4.80 9.52 -5.04
N ALA A 250 -4.66 8.29 -5.54
CA ALA A 250 -3.59 7.93 -6.47
C ALA A 250 -4.12 7.54 -7.85
N GLY A 251 -3.36 7.86 -8.89
CA GLY A 251 -3.68 7.52 -10.28
C GLY A 251 -3.05 8.47 -11.29
N THR A 252 -3.72 8.63 -12.43
CA THR A 252 -3.32 9.50 -13.54
C THR A 252 -4.44 10.47 -13.90
N VAL A 253 -4.20 11.30 -14.90
CA VAL A 253 -5.25 12.11 -15.51
C VAL A 253 -5.42 11.75 -16.99
N LYS A 254 -6.64 11.93 -17.48
CA LYS A 254 -6.97 11.88 -18.90
C LYS A 254 -7.19 13.30 -19.38
N LEU A 255 -6.26 13.78 -20.22
CA LEU A 255 -6.31 15.08 -20.87
C LEU A 255 -7.03 14.95 -22.23
N ARG A 256 -7.95 15.86 -22.54
CA ARG A 256 -8.58 16.01 -23.87
C ARG A 256 -8.41 17.44 -24.34
N ILE A 257 -7.68 17.64 -25.43
CA ILE A 257 -7.31 18.98 -25.89
C ILE A 257 -7.18 19.04 -27.40
N SER A 258 -7.41 20.21 -27.98
CA SER A 258 -7.07 20.54 -29.36
C SER A 258 -6.12 21.72 -29.38
N GLY A 259 -5.20 21.75 -30.32
CA GLY A 259 -4.28 22.87 -30.43
C GLY A 259 -3.29 22.73 -31.59
N GLU A 260 -2.37 23.68 -31.69
CA GLU A 260 -1.35 23.71 -32.73
C GLU A 260 -0.29 22.63 -32.49
N ARG A 261 0.26 22.11 -33.57
CA ARG A 261 1.37 21.16 -33.57
C ARG A 261 2.59 21.72 -32.81
N GLY A 262 3.06 20.96 -31.85
CA GLY A 262 4.22 21.31 -31.02
C GLY A 262 3.88 22.14 -29.77
N ARG A 263 2.62 22.51 -29.56
CA ARG A 263 2.18 23.13 -28.30
C ARG A 263 2.36 22.14 -27.17
N GLN A 264 2.97 22.62 -26.09
CA GLN A 264 3.23 21.82 -24.87
C GLN A 264 2.21 22.15 -23.80
N ILE A 265 1.70 21.10 -23.17
CA ILE A 265 0.84 21.15 -21.97
C ILE A 265 1.60 20.48 -20.84
N ASP A 266 1.79 21.22 -19.74
CA ASP A 266 2.38 20.69 -18.49
C ASP A 266 1.27 20.41 -17.48
N LEU A 267 1.32 19.23 -16.86
CA LEU A 267 0.39 18.77 -15.84
C LEU A 267 1.17 18.59 -14.54
N GLN A 268 1.02 19.53 -13.60
CA GLN A 268 1.71 19.51 -12.32
C GLN A 268 0.78 19.06 -11.20
N PHE A 269 1.15 17.98 -10.51
CA PHE A 269 0.31 17.35 -9.47
C PHE A 269 0.72 17.79 -8.08
N GLY A 270 -0.27 17.88 -7.17
CA GLY A 270 -0.02 18.21 -5.78
C GLY A 270 -1.23 17.91 -4.89
N GLU A 271 -0.98 17.97 -3.58
CA GLU A 271 -1.99 17.66 -2.56
C GLU A 271 -2.14 18.78 -1.51
N TYR A 272 -1.19 19.69 -1.45
CA TYR A 272 -1.11 20.75 -0.44
C TYR A 272 -1.38 22.12 -1.04
N PHE A 273 -2.19 22.92 -0.32
CA PHE A 273 -2.42 24.31 -0.59
C PHE A 273 -1.69 25.18 0.45
N ALA A 274 -1.03 26.23 -0.01
CA ALA A 274 -0.49 27.24 0.88
C ALA A 274 -1.60 27.97 1.68
N PRO A 275 -1.28 28.69 2.76
CA PRO A 275 -2.29 29.41 3.57
C PRO A 275 -3.12 30.44 2.79
N ASP A 276 -2.61 30.94 1.66
CA ASP A 276 -3.35 31.84 0.75
C ASP A 276 -4.28 31.08 -0.23
N GLY A 277 -4.32 29.75 -0.13
CA GLY A 277 -5.14 28.89 -0.96
C GLY A 277 -4.54 28.56 -2.35
N GLU A 278 -3.31 29.00 -2.62
CA GLU A 278 -2.63 28.67 -3.87
C GLU A 278 -1.98 27.28 -3.82
N PRO A 279 -1.92 26.56 -4.97
CA PRO A 279 -1.28 25.24 -5.05
C PRO A 279 0.22 25.35 -4.72
N ASP A 280 0.68 24.47 -3.84
CA ASP A 280 2.05 24.49 -3.29
C ASP A 280 2.64 23.07 -3.31
N THR A 281 3.74 22.86 -4.02
CA THR A 281 4.43 21.56 -4.11
C THR A 281 5.57 21.43 -3.09
N SER A 282 5.62 22.29 -2.07
CA SER A 282 6.71 22.29 -1.08
C SER A 282 6.80 20.98 -0.27
N ASN A 283 5.75 20.20 -0.16
CA ASN A 283 5.77 18.89 0.50
C ASN A 283 6.22 17.75 -0.43
N ILE A 284 6.32 17.97 -1.74
CA ILE A 284 6.86 17.00 -2.70
C ILE A 284 8.39 17.06 -2.62
N CYS A 285 9.05 16.00 -2.14
CA CYS A 285 10.50 15.93 -1.92
C CYS A 285 11.08 14.60 -2.42
N PHE A 286 12.41 14.43 -2.29
CA PHE A 286 13.15 13.24 -2.71
C PHE A 286 13.24 13.03 -4.23
N TYR A 287 13.02 14.09 -5.02
CA TYR A 287 13.19 14.07 -6.47
C TYR A 287 14.60 14.49 -6.87
N PRO A 288 15.14 13.97 -8.00
CA PRO A 288 16.37 14.46 -8.59
C PRO A 288 16.29 15.96 -8.93
N ALA A 289 17.42 16.60 -9.09
CA ALA A 289 17.48 18.03 -9.42
C ALA A 289 16.72 18.34 -10.72
N GLY A 290 15.82 19.33 -10.65
CA GLY A 290 15.02 19.77 -11.78
C GLY A 290 13.75 18.96 -12.04
N TYR A 291 13.50 17.88 -11.29
CA TYR A 291 12.30 17.06 -11.44
C TYR A 291 11.28 17.31 -10.32
N SER A 292 10.02 17.06 -10.63
CA SER A 292 8.88 17.15 -9.75
C SER A 292 7.83 16.14 -10.20
N GLN A 293 6.71 16.02 -9.52
CA GLN A 293 5.58 15.18 -9.91
C GLN A 293 4.83 15.84 -11.09
N ARG A 294 5.26 15.55 -12.34
CA ARG A 294 4.81 16.27 -13.53
C ARG A 294 4.73 15.38 -14.75
N ASP A 295 3.62 15.51 -15.53
CA ASP A 295 3.52 14.98 -16.88
C ASP A 295 3.58 16.09 -17.94
N VAL A 296 4.03 15.74 -19.13
CA VAL A 296 4.14 16.67 -20.26
C VAL A 296 3.54 16.04 -21.51
N TYR A 297 2.67 16.77 -22.20
CA TYR A 297 2.11 16.37 -23.48
C TYR A 297 2.41 17.40 -24.55
N ILE A 298 3.02 16.97 -25.66
CA ILE A 298 3.30 17.82 -26.82
C ILE A 298 2.36 17.41 -27.95
N LEU A 299 1.48 18.33 -28.36
CA LEU A 299 0.42 18.09 -29.35
C LEU A 299 0.98 17.79 -30.74
N LYS A 300 0.35 16.86 -31.44
CA LYS A 300 0.60 16.62 -32.87
C LYS A 300 -0.16 17.59 -33.79
N GLY A 301 -1.22 18.24 -33.30
CA GLY A 301 -1.98 19.26 -34.07
C GLY A 301 -3.01 18.69 -35.01
N GLU A 302 -3.64 17.55 -34.69
CA GLU A 302 -4.58 16.83 -35.57
C GLU A 302 -6.00 16.73 -34.98
N GLY A 303 -6.59 17.88 -34.61
CA GLY A 303 -7.93 17.94 -34.04
C GLY A 303 -7.94 17.72 -32.51
N GLU A 304 -8.96 17.02 -31.99
CA GLU A 304 -9.03 16.66 -30.58
C GLU A 304 -8.09 15.48 -30.30
N GLU A 305 -7.18 15.69 -29.37
CA GLU A 305 -6.20 14.70 -28.91
C GLU A 305 -6.51 14.27 -27.48
N THR A 306 -6.25 13.00 -27.17
CA THR A 306 -6.40 12.44 -25.82
C THR A 306 -5.06 11.91 -25.36
N PHE A 307 -4.68 12.27 -24.13
CA PHE A 307 -3.47 11.78 -23.49
C PHE A 307 -3.80 11.22 -22.10
N GLU A 308 -3.29 10.04 -21.82
CA GLU A 308 -3.23 9.42 -20.51
C GLU A 308 -1.81 8.93 -20.28
N PRO A 309 -1.13 9.34 -19.18
CA PRO A 309 0.25 8.94 -18.92
C PRO A 309 0.40 7.43 -18.80
N VAL A 310 1.51 6.91 -19.30
CA VAL A 310 1.89 5.50 -19.16
C VAL A 310 3.16 5.38 -18.31
N PHE A 311 3.37 4.22 -17.66
CA PHE A 311 4.56 3.88 -16.88
C PHE A 311 4.79 4.73 -15.62
N THR A 312 3.80 5.49 -15.18
CA THR A 312 3.80 6.31 -13.97
C THR A 312 2.41 6.36 -13.34
N TYR A 313 2.35 6.85 -12.10
CA TYR A 313 1.14 7.31 -11.42
C TYR A 313 1.51 8.45 -10.46
N HIS A 314 0.53 9.18 -9.98
CA HIS A 314 0.71 10.30 -9.07
C HIS A 314 -0.21 10.18 -7.86
N GLY A 315 0.22 10.70 -6.71
CA GLY A 315 -0.62 10.96 -5.55
C GLY A 315 -0.99 12.43 -5.52
N PHE A 316 -2.27 12.77 -5.60
CA PHE A 316 -2.67 14.17 -5.69
C PHE A 316 -4.14 14.40 -5.32
N ARG A 317 -4.44 15.63 -4.92
CA ARG A 317 -5.78 16.19 -4.83
C ARG A 317 -6.09 17.08 -6.02
N TYR A 318 -5.08 17.79 -6.54
CA TYR A 318 -5.23 18.71 -7.65
C TYR A 318 -4.17 18.50 -8.72
N CYS A 319 -4.52 18.94 -9.93
CA CYS A 319 -3.59 19.13 -11.03
C CYS A 319 -3.62 20.60 -11.49
N VAL A 320 -2.44 21.22 -11.62
CA VAL A 320 -2.31 22.53 -12.28
C VAL A 320 -1.93 22.30 -13.71
N VAL A 321 -2.78 22.79 -14.63
CA VAL A 321 -2.57 22.71 -16.07
C VAL A 321 -1.96 24.01 -16.56
N LEU A 322 -0.77 23.91 -17.18
CA LEU A 322 -0.08 25.05 -17.79
C LEU A 322 -0.08 24.89 -19.31
N GLY A 323 0.00 26.01 -20.01
CA GLY A 323 0.00 26.01 -21.48
C GLY A 323 -1.39 26.06 -22.11
N ILE A 324 -2.46 26.27 -21.33
CA ILE A 324 -3.83 26.43 -21.82
C ILE A 324 -4.35 27.86 -21.64
N THR A 325 -5.39 28.21 -22.37
CA THR A 325 -6.14 29.46 -22.25
C THR A 325 -7.32 29.32 -21.29
N GLU A 326 -7.91 30.46 -20.89
CA GLU A 326 -9.08 30.47 -20.01
C GLU A 326 -10.32 29.81 -20.67
N GLN A 327 -10.46 29.91 -21.98
CA GLN A 327 -11.57 29.31 -22.72
C GLN A 327 -11.45 27.78 -22.77
N GLU A 328 -10.23 27.25 -22.72
CA GLU A 328 -9.96 25.80 -22.71
C GLU A 328 -10.08 25.19 -21.31
N ALA A 329 -10.03 26.02 -20.27
CA ALA A 329 -10.09 25.57 -18.87
C ALA A 329 -11.52 25.10 -18.48
N THR A 330 -11.95 23.99 -19.04
CA THR A 330 -13.29 23.40 -18.83
C THR A 330 -13.21 22.07 -18.06
N ALA A 331 -14.34 21.61 -17.52
CA ALA A 331 -14.40 20.33 -16.80
C ALA A 331 -14.16 19.11 -17.71
N ASP A 332 -14.29 19.26 -19.01
CA ASP A 332 -14.07 18.18 -19.98
C ASP A 332 -12.60 18.05 -20.37
N LEU A 333 -11.78 19.08 -20.14
CA LEU A 333 -10.36 19.05 -20.46
C LEU A 333 -9.63 17.96 -19.66
N LEU A 334 -9.93 17.80 -18.37
CA LEU A 334 -9.16 16.94 -17.48
C LEU A 334 -10.08 16.05 -16.61
N THR A 335 -9.77 14.77 -16.56
CA THR A 335 -10.46 13.78 -15.73
C THR A 335 -9.42 13.05 -14.88
N PHE A 336 -9.62 12.96 -13.58
CA PHE A 336 -8.78 12.13 -12.70
C PHE A 336 -9.20 10.66 -12.87
N VAL A 337 -8.26 9.80 -13.20
CA VAL A 337 -8.41 8.34 -13.31
C VAL A 337 -7.76 7.73 -12.07
N VAL A 338 -8.56 7.39 -11.07
CA VAL A 338 -8.08 6.75 -9.85
C VAL A 338 -7.66 5.31 -10.16
N GLN A 339 -6.48 4.93 -9.69
CA GLN A 339 -5.86 3.63 -9.97
C GLN A 339 -5.31 3.02 -8.69
N ASN A 340 -5.40 1.70 -8.57
CA ASN A 340 -4.77 0.90 -7.50
C ASN A 340 -4.78 -0.58 -7.90
N SER A 341 -4.14 -1.44 -7.09
CA SER A 341 -4.37 -2.89 -7.19
C SER A 341 -5.84 -3.16 -6.89
N ALA A 342 -6.56 -3.72 -7.84
CA ALA A 342 -8.02 -3.87 -7.80
C ALA A 342 -8.47 -4.91 -6.73
N LEU A 343 -8.13 -4.62 -5.47
CA LEU A 343 -8.45 -5.48 -4.33
C LEU A 343 -9.95 -5.51 -4.08
N ARG A 344 -10.49 -6.72 -3.89
CA ARG A 344 -11.89 -6.93 -3.57
C ARG A 344 -12.22 -6.47 -2.14
N GLU A 345 -13.30 -5.75 -1.98
CA GLU A 345 -13.82 -5.38 -0.66
C GLU A 345 -14.43 -6.58 0.05
N ILE A 346 -14.04 -6.81 1.31
CA ILE A 346 -14.51 -7.92 2.15
C ILE A 346 -15.06 -7.48 3.49
N GLY A 347 -14.79 -6.24 3.90
CA GLY A 347 -15.29 -5.66 5.13
C GLY A 347 -15.93 -4.30 4.90
N SER A 348 -16.83 -3.92 5.78
CA SER A 348 -17.47 -2.61 5.79
C SER A 348 -17.81 -2.17 7.20
N PHE A 349 -17.88 -0.84 7.38
CA PHE A 349 -18.33 -0.22 8.62
C PHE A 349 -19.06 1.08 8.31
N GLY A 350 -20.11 1.37 9.09
CA GLY A 350 -20.84 2.63 9.10
C GLY A 350 -21.52 2.87 10.45
N CYS A 351 -21.78 4.12 10.80
CA CYS A 351 -22.49 4.48 12.03
C CYS A 351 -23.27 5.80 11.89
N SER A 352 -24.00 6.18 12.92
CA SER A 352 -24.78 7.42 12.95
C SER A 352 -23.91 8.70 13.03
N ASP A 353 -22.61 8.61 13.34
CA ASP A 353 -21.70 9.75 13.41
C ASP A 353 -21.01 10.00 12.06
N GLY A 354 -21.27 11.17 11.47
CA GLY A 354 -20.72 11.51 10.15
C GLY A 354 -19.20 11.68 10.13
N MET A 355 -18.58 12.08 11.24
CA MET A 355 -17.12 12.22 11.35
C MET A 355 -16.45 10.84 11.30
N THR A 356 -16.97 9.89 12.06
CA THR A 356 -16.47 8.49 12.06
C THR A 356 -16.57 7.84 10.68
N ASN A 357 -17.70 8.06 9.97
CA ASN A 357 -17.85 7.54 8.60
C ASN A 357 -16.84 8.16 7.62
N LYS A 358 -16.52 9.46 7.78
CA LYS A 358 -15.47 10.10 6.98
C LYS A 358 -14.08 9.51 7.30
N LEU A 359 -13.77 9.24 8.58
CA LEU A 359 -12.50 8.62 8.98
C LEU A 359 -12.36 7.20 8.40
N GLN A 360 -13.44 6.41 8.40
CA GLN A 360 -13.45 5.10 7.74
C GLN A 360 -13.17 5.23 6.23
N ALA A 361 -13.82 6.19 5.57
CA ALA A 361 -13.60 6.45 4.15
C ALA A 361 -12.17 6.94 3.85
N MET A 362 -11.62 7.81 4.72
CA MET A 362 -10.23 8.29 4.62
C MET A 362 -9.23 7.16 4.76
N THR A 363 -9.42 6.26 5.72
CA THR A 363 -8.55 5.09 5.91
C THR A 363 -8.55 4.22 4.66
N ARG A 364 -9.72 3.84 4.16
CA ARG A 364 -9.83 3.01 2.95
C ARG A 364 -9.25 3.70 1.71
N ASN A 365 -9.43 5.02 1.59
CA ASN A 365 -8.83 5.78 0.49
C ASN A 365 -7.30 5.78 0.60
N SER A 366 -6.73 5.92 1.81
CA SER A 366 -5.28 5.83 2.01
C SER A 366 -4.74 4.43 1.74
N ASP A 367 -5.44 3.39 2.20
CA ASP A 367 -5.06 1.99 1.93
C ASP A 367 -4.98 1.73 0.41
N LEU A 368 -6.03 2.09 -0.34
CA LEU A 368 -6.09 1.87 -1.78
C LEU A 368 -5.14 2.78 -2.56
N SER A 369 -4.96 4.04 -2.15
CA SER A 369 -4.02 4.98 -2.79
C SER A 369 -2.56 4.51 -2.67
N ASN A 370 -2.27 3.74 -1.64
CA ASN A 370 -0.94 3.21 -1.33
C ASN A 370 -0.82 1.70 -1.62
N PHE A 371 -1.73 1.11 -2.38
CA PHE A 371 -1.64 -0.30 -2.75
C PHE A 371 -1.43 -0.46 -4.26
N TYR A 372 -0.16 -0.49 -4.65
CA TYR A 372 0.30 -0.67 -6.03
C TYR A 372 1.16 -1.94 -6.13
N TYR A 373 0.50 -3.09 -6.33
CA TYR A 373 0.98 -4.46 -6.17
C TYR A 373 1.26 -4.85 -4.71
N PHE A 374 1.80 -3.96 -3.91
CA PHE A 374 2.08 -4.10 -2.48
C PHE A 374 1.85 -2.75 -1.76
N PRO A 375 1.79 -2.73 -0.43
CA PRO A 375 1.67 -1.47 0.31
C PRO A 375 2.89 -0.59 0.10
N THR A 376 2.66 0.65 -0.37
CA THR A 376 3.66 1.71 -0.43
C THR A 376 3.39 2.72 0.69
N ASP A 377 4.39 3.49 1.09
CA ASP A 377 4.27 4.50 2.14
C ASP A 377 3.37 5.68 1.73
N CYS A 378 3.66 6.27 0.59
CA CYS A 378 2.94 7.43 0.06
C CYS A 378 2.90 7.45 -1.48
N PRO A 379 1.80 7.97 -2.11
CA PRO A 379 1.65 7.89 -3.56
C PRO A 379 2.28 9.06 -4.30
N HIS A 380 2.68 10.16 -3.60
CA HIS A 380 3.08 11.41 -4.24
C HIS A 380 4.59 11.62 -4.34
N ARG A 381 5.42 10.92 -3.54
CA ARG A 381 6.87 11.15 -3.51
C ARG A 381 7.71 9.87 -3.54
N GLU A 382 7.60 8.99 -2.55
CA GLU A 382 8.50 7.84 -2.39
C GLU A 382 8.05 6.62 -3.20
N LYS A 383 6.78 6.23 -3.06
CA LYS A 383 6.19 5.06 -3.72
C LYS A 383 6.99 3.78 -3.44
N ASN A 384 7.44 3.64 -2.19
CA ASN A 384 8.31 2.56 -1.74
C ASN A 384 7.55 1.55 -0.88
N GLY A 385 7.91 0.28 -0.98
CA GLY A 385 7.41 -0.77 -0.09
C GLY A 385 8.05 -0.68 1.29
N TRP A 386 7.71 0.36 2.07
CA TRP A 386 8.14 0.48 3.45
C TRP A 386 7.49 -0.60 4.32
N THR A 387 8.32 -1.44 4.93
CA THR A 387 7.85 -2.60 5.67
C THR A 387 7.13 -2.22 6.98
N GLY A 388 7.48 -1.08 7.59
CA GLY A 388 6.84 -0.56 8.79
C GLY A 388 5.38 -0.20 8.57
N ASP A 389 5.11 0.57 7.52
CA ASP A 389 3.76 0.95 7.10
C ASP A 389 2.89 -0.29 6.88
N ALA A 390 3.41 -1.26 6.14
CA ALA A 390 2.72 -2.50 5.85
C ALA A 390 2.50 -3.39 7.09
N ALA A 391 3.48 -3.46 8.00
CA ALA A 391 3.35 -4.25 9.24
C ALA A 391 2.21 -3.76 10.12
N LEU A 392 2.07 -2.43 10.22
CA LEU A 392 1.03 -1.80 11.03
C LEU A 392 -0.33 -1.85 10.37
N SER A 393 -0.37 -1.81 9.03
CA SER A 393 -1.61 -1.76 8.27
C SER A 393 -2.17 -3.13 7.88
N ALA A 394 -1.40 -4.21 8.02
CA ALA A 394 -1.80 -5.54 7.55
C ALA A 394 -3.14 -6.01 8.11
N GLU A 395 -3.42 -5.74 9.39
CA GLU A 395 -4.66 -6.14 10.04
C GLU A 395 -5.86 -5.39 9.48
N HIS A 396 -5.85 -4.05 9.49
CA HIS A 396 -7.00 -3.28 9.03
C HIS A 396 -7.19 -3.38 7.50
N ILE A 397 -6.12 -3.54 6.72
CA ILE A 397 -6.25 -3.82 5.28
C ILE A 397 -6.97 -5.16 5.07
N LEU A 398 -6.57 -6.24 5.76
CA LEU A 398 -7.21 -7.55 5.65
C LEU A 398 -8.61 -7.62 6.28
N MET A 399 -8.99 -6.64 7.10
CA MET A 399 -10.37 -6.48 7.59
C MET A 399 -11.27 -5.70 6.61
N ASN A 400 -10.71 -5.00 5.65
CA ASN A 400 -11.44 -4.23 4.64
C ASN A 400 -11.34 -4.84 3.24
N LEU A 401 -10.16 -5.40 2.88
CA LEU A 401 -9.77 -5.75 1.52
C LEU A 401 -9.15 -7.15 1.46
N ASP A 402 -9.38 -7.87 0.38
CA ASP A 402 -8.77 -9.17 0.11
C ASP A 402 -7.40 -9.00 -0.56
N ALA A 403 -6.37 -8.82 0.25
CA ALA A 403 -5.00 -8.56 -0.19
C ALA A 403 -4.07 -9.79 -0.11
N VAL A 404 -4.60 -11.00 0.13
CA VAL A 404 -3.79 -12.20 0.43
C VAL A 404 -2.81 -12.53 -0.69
N ASN A 405 -3.24 -12.52 -1.96
CA ASN A 405 -2.37 -12.86 -3.09
C ASN A 405 -1.26 -11.83 -3.27
N SER A 406 -1.59 -10.55 -3.23
CA SER A 406 -0.60 -9.45 -3.31
C SER A 406 0.41 -9.52 -2.16
N TYR A 407 -0.04 -9.78 -0.94
CA TYR A 407 0.85 -9.99 0.21
C TYR A 407 1.75 -11.23 0.05
N ARG A 408 1.24 -12.33 -0.52
CA ARG A 408 2.04 -13.53 -0.76
C ARG A 408 3.19 -13.23 -1.73
N GLU A 409 2.94 -12.50 -2.81
CA GLU A 409 3.99 -12.13 -3.76
C GLU A 409 5.01 -11.16 -3.12
N TRP A 410 4.55 -10.21 -2.34
CA TRP A 410 5.45 -9.28 -1.66
C TRP A 410 6.29 -9.96 -0.57
N LEU A 411 5.73 -10.90 0.18
CA LEU A 411 6.49 -11.69 1.15
C LEU A 411 7.61 -12.52 0.51
N ARG A 412 7.45 -12.95 -0.75
CA ARG A 412 8.55 -13.58 -1.50
C ARG A 412 9.71 -12.62 -1.72
N ASN A 413 9.40 -11.35 -2.05
CA ASN A 413 10.41 -10.31 -2.16
C ASN A 413 11.07 -10.01 -0.80
N ILE A 414 10.31 -9.95 0.29
CA ILE A 414 10.85 -9.75 1.65
C ILE A 414 11.82 -10.88 2.03
N ARG A 415 11.43 -12.15 1.79
CA ARG A 415 12.31 -13.30 2.05
C ARG A 415 13.59 -13.28 1.22
N ALA A 416 13.49 -12.92 -0.05
CA ALA A 416 14.63 -12.82 -0.94
C ALA A 416 15.60 -11.69 -0.54
N ALA A 417 15.07 -10.59 0.00
CA ALA A 417 15.87 -9.48 0.51
C ALA A 417 16.51 -9.74 1.89
N GLN A 418 16.08 -10.81 2.61
CA GLN A 418 16.62 -11.13 3.93
C GLN A 418 18.09 -11.57 3.85
N ARG A 419 18.97 -10.91 4.60
CA ARG A 419 20.38 -11.27 4.70
C ARG A 419 20.58 -12.61 5.44
N ALA A 420 21.76 -13.21 5.23
CA ALA A 420 22.11 -14.49 5.86
C ALA A 420 22.11 -14.43 7.40
N ASP A 421 22.40 -13.28 8.00
CA ASP A 421 22.31 -13.04 9.44
C ASP A 421 20.89 -12.82 9.97
N GLY A 422 19.89 -12.78 9.07
CA GLY A 422 18.48 -12.58 9.40
C GLY A 422 17.98 -11.15 9.30
N ALA A 423 18.86 -10.17 9.10
CA ALA A 423 18.47 -8.76 8.94
C ALA A 423 17.55 -8.56 7.73
N LEU A 424 16.61 -7.63 7.86
CA LEU A 424 15.69 -7.20 6.80
C LEU A 424 15.94 -5.72 6.44
N PRO A 425 15.73 -5.33 5.18
CA PRO A 425 15.71 -3.92 4.83
C PRO A 425 14.36 -3.30 5.17
N GLY A 426 14.34 -1.99 5.43
CA GLY A 426 13.09 -1.25 5.68
C GLY A 426 12.26 -1.02 4.42
N ILE A 427 12.86 -1.14 3.21
CA ILE A 427 12.18 -0.97 1.91
C ILE A 427 12.35 -2.26 1.10
N VAL A 428 11.25 -2.78 0.54
CA VAL A 428 11.24 -3.98 -0.30
C VAL A 428 10.33 -3.77 -1.52
N PRO A 429 10.83 -3.96 -2.77
CA PRO A 429 12.22 -4.27 -3.13
C PRO A 429 13.20 -3.18 -2.72
N THR A 430 14.48 -3.54 -2.54
CA THR A 430 15.52 -2.61 -2.11
C THR A 430 16.65 -2.48 -3.11
N GLY A 431 17.22 -1.28 -3.21
CA GLY A 431 18.50 -1.04 -3.87
C GLY A 431 19.73 -1.26 -2.95
N GLY A 432 19.49 -1.63 -1.71
CA GLY A 432 20.52 -1.76 -0.66
C GLY A 432 20.27 -0.89 0.56
N TRP A 433 19.35 0.07 0.47
CA TRP A 433 18.94 0.93 1.57
C TRP A 433 18.20 0.17 2.68
N GLY A 434 18.37 0.65 3.91
CA GLY A 434 17.48 0.28 5.01
C GLY A 434 17.92 -0.90 5.87
N PHE A 435 19.17 -1.38 5.76
CA PHE A 435 19.69 -2.41 6.67
C PHE A 435 20.31 -1.86 7.95
N GLU A 436 20.67 -0.58 7.97
CA GLU A 436 21.29 0.11 9.11
C GLU A 436 20.47 1.29 9.60
N TRP A 437 19.55 1.76 8.76
CA TRP A 437 18.57 2.79 9.06
C TRP A 437 17.27 2.49 8.30
N GLY A 438 16.14 2.79 8.89
CA GLY A 438 14.83 2.51 8.28
C GLY A 438 14.39 1.05 8.41
N ASN A 439 14.97 0.29 9.32
CA ASN A 439 14.63 -1.08 9.68
C ASN A 439 14.36 -1.19 11.19
N GLY A 440 14.49 -2.39 11.75
CA GLY A 440 14.29 -2.69 13.17
C GLY A 440 12.93 -3.31 13.44
N PRO A 441 12.64 -3.76 14.66
CA PRO A 441 11.50 -4.61 14.97
C PRO A 441 10.16 -4.08 14.50
N ALA A 442 9.92 -2.76 14.58
CA ALA A 442 8.68 -2.14 14.13
C ALA A 442 8.43 -2.30 12.62
N TRP A 443 9.49 -2.23 11.81
CA TRP A 443 9.47 -2.42 10.36
C TRP A 443 9.58 -3.90 9.98
N ASP A 444 10.55 -4.58 10.55
CA ASP A 444 10.86 -5.99 10.26
C ASP A 444 9.69 -6.92 10.65
N ALA A 445 8.79 -6.47 11.52
CA ALA A 445 7.55 -7.16 11.89
C ALA A 445 6.69 -7.57 10.68
N ALA A 446 6.81 -6.90 9.53
CA ALA A 446 6.09 -7.24 8.31
C ALA A 446 6.24 -8.73 7.94
N LEU A 447 7.46 -9.29 8.06
CA LEU A 447 7.74 -10.69 7.78
C LEU A 447 6.94 -11.67 8.65
N THR A 448 6.53 -11.23 9.85
CA THR A 448 5.77 -12.09 10.79
C THR A 448 4.29 -11.69 10.84
N TYR A 449 3.99 -10.39 10.86
CA TYR A 449 2.61 -9.89 11.04
C TYR A 449 1.73 -10.19 9.82
N ILE A 450 2.25 -9.97 8.61
CA ILE A 450 1.47 -10.22 7.39
C ILE A 450 1.07 -11.71 7.28
N PRO A 451 1.99 -12.69 7.35
CA PRO A 451 1.60 -14.11 7.34
C PRO A 451 0.66 -14.49 8.49
N TYR A 452 0.91 -13.92 9.69
CA TYR A 452 0.07 -14.17 10.85
C TYR A 452 -1.37 -13.73 10.60
N PHE A 453 -1.58 -12.48 10.15
CA PHE A 453 -2.93 -11.97 9.90
C PHE A 453 -3.60 -12.65 8.70
N CYS A 454 -2.87 -12.94 7.62
CA CYS A 454 -3.41 -13.75 6.52
C CYS A 454 -3.88 -15.14 6.99
N TYR A 455 -3.16 -15.77 7.92
CA TYR A 455 -3.58 -17.06 8.47
C TYR A 455 -4.76 -16.91 9.42
N VAL A 456 -4.68 -15.99 10.39
CA VAL A 456 -5.70 -15.83 11.45
C VAL A 456 -7.03 -15.34 10.88
N LEU A 457 -7.02 -14.39 9.95
CA LEU A 457 -8.23 -13.77 9.40
C LEU A 457 -8.75 -14.47 8.14
N ARG A 458 -7.85 -15.06 7.34
CA ARG A 458 -8.18 -15.62 6.01
C ARG A 458 -7.88 -17.11 5.87
N GLY A 459 -7.41 -17.79 6.93
CA GLY A 459 -7.13 -19.22 6.93
C GLY A 459 -5.99 -19.68 6.02
N ASP A 460 -5.19 -18.78 5.48
CA ASP A 460 -4.14 -19.12 4.52
C ASP A 460 -2.94 -19.81 5.18
N ARG A 461 -3.04 -21.13 5.31
CA ARG A 461 -1.98 -21.96 5.87
C ARG A 461 -0.69 -21.94 5.03
N LYS A 462 -0.82 -21.87 3.71
CA LYS A 462 0.34 -21.90 2.80
C LYS A 462 1.26 -20.69 3.04
N ILE A 463 0.69 -19.53 3.34
CA ILE A 463 1.48 -18.31 3.57
C ILE A 463 2.37 -18.44 4.82
N ILE A 464 1.91 -19.10 5.90
CA ILE A 464 2.75 -19.34 7.09
C ILE A 464 3.78 -20.44 6.83
N GLU A 465 3.47 -21.47 6.04
CA GLU A 465 4.41 -22.51 5.62
C GLU A 465 5.57 -21.92 4.80
N GLU A 466 5.27 -21.10 3.79
CA GLU A 466 6.25 -20.46 2.92
C GLU A 466 7.19 -19.51 3.67
N ASN A 467 6.77 -18.92 4.76
CA ASN A 467 7.53 -17.90 5.51
C ASN A 467 8.23 -18.42 6.77
N ALA A 468 7.93 -19.64 7.21
CA ALA A 468 8.38 -20.18 8.50
C ALA A 468 9.92 -20.10 8.71
N THR A 469 10.71 -20.51 7.71
CA THR A 469 12.17 -20.47 7.79
C THR A 469 12.72 -19.06 7.92
N ALA A 470 12.15 -18.12 7.16
CA ALA A 470 12.58 -16.72 7.19
C ALA A 470 12.19 -16.04 8.53
N ILE A 471 10.99 -16.34 9.05
CA ILE A 471 10.54 -15.89 10.37
C ILE A 471 11.48 -16.41 11.46
N PHE A 472 11.85 -17.71 11.44
CA PHE A 472 12.75 -18.26 12.43
C PHE A 472 14.13 -17.61 12.38
N ARG A 473 14.69 -17.39 11.18
CA ARG A 473 15.96 -16.69 10.99
C ARG A 473 15.93 -15.27 11.57
N TYR A 474 14.80 -14.60 11.46
CA TYR A 474 14.62 -13.28 12.09
C TYR A 474 14.53 -13.38 13.62
N CYS A 475 13.88 -14.39 14.17
CA CYS A 475 13.87 -14.64 15.63
C CYS A 475 15.29 -14.90 16.18
N GLU A 476 16.11 -15.63 15.44
CA GLU A 476 17.54 -15.79 15.76
C GLU A 476 18.31 -14.46 15.68
N TYR A 477 18.01 -13.62 14.67
CA TYR A 477 18.58 -12.28 14.55
C TYR A 477 18.24 -11.44 15.79
N ILE A 478 16.99 -11.39 16.22
CA ILE A 478 16.58 -10.72 17.46
C ILE A 478 17.44 -11.20 18.65
N SER A 479 17.65 -12.49 18.80
CA SER A 479 18.40 -13.04 19.94
C SER A 479 19.85 -12.54 19.99
N ARG A 480 20.47 -12.31 18.82
CA ARG A 480 21.83 -11.80 18.69
C ARG A 480 21.95 -10.28 18.82
N ARG A 481 20.85 -9.54 18.74
CA ARG A 481 20.82 -8.06 18.79
C ARG A 481 20.50 -7.51 20.18
N ARG A 482 20.33 -8.37 21.17
CA ARG A 482 20.12 -7.95 22.56
C ARG A 482 21.41 -7.39 23.16
N ASP A 483 21.28 -6.33 23.96
CA ASP A 483 22.36 -5.80 24.79
C ASP A 483 22.63 -6.69 26.01
N GLU A 484 23.56 -6.29 26.87
CA GLU A 484 23.94 -7.00 28.09
C GLU A 484 22.79 -7.08 29.13
N ARG A 485 21.79 -6.20 29.05
CA ARG A 485 20.57 -6.23 29.87
C ARG A 485 19.51 -7.18 29.29
N GLY A 486 19.70 -7.67 28.07
CA GLY A 486 18.73 -8.49 27.34
C GLY A 486 17.71 -7.69 26.53
N LEU A 487 17.92 -6.38 26.34
CA LEU A 487 17.04 -5.47 25.60
C LEU A 487 17.48 -5.31 24.14
N VAL A 488 16.54 -4.90 23.27
CA VAL A 488 16.77 -4.59 21.86
C VAL A 488 16.53 -3.10 21.62
N ALA A 489 17.45 -2.44 20.90
CA ALA A 489 17.32 -1.04 20.49
C ALA A 489 17.94 -0.84 19.10
N ILE A 490 17.17 -1.05 18.05
CA ILE A 490 17.55 -0.91 16.65
C ILE A 490 16.42 -0.30 15.83
N GLY A 491 16.73 0.55 14.86
CA GLY A 491 15.75 1.12 13.95
C GLY A 491 15.09 2.41 14.45
N LEU A 492 13.82 2.60 14.09
CA LEU A 492 13.14 3.90 14.25
C LEU A 492 12.17 3.98 15.45
N GLY A 493 11.72 2.83 15.97
CA GLY A 493 10.78 2.78 17.10
C GLY A 493 9.41 3.38 16.78
N ASP A 494 8.85 4.15 17.74
CA ASP A 494 7.56 4.83 17.58
C ASP A 494 7.70 6.06 16.66
N TRP A 495 7.39 5.87 15.38
CA TRP A 495 7.52 6.91 14.35
C TRP A 495 6.39 7.92 14.41
N CYS A 496 6.62 9.15 13.94
CA CYS A 496 5.64 10.24 13.88
C CYS A 496 4.87 10.49 15.19
N PRO A 497 5.54 10.57 16.37
CA PRO A 497 4.84 10.88 17.61
C PRO A 497 4.30 12.31 17.59
N VAL A 498 3.06 12.48 18.06
CA VAL A 498 2.31 13.75 18.01
C VAL A 498 3.11 14.93 18.58
N THR A 499 3.67 14.80 19.77
CA THR A 499 4.37 15.92 20.47
C THR A 499 5.89 15.82 20.42
N ARG A 500 6.47 15.00 19.54
CA ARG A 500 7.91 14.70 19.48
C ARG A 500 8.49 14.05 20.74
N VAL A 501 7.67 13.74 21.75
CA VAL A 501 8.06 12.95 22.92
C VAL A 501 8.03 11.49 22.51
N LYS A 502 9.15 10.98 22.07
CA LYS A 502 9.28 9.58 21.68
C LYS A 502 9.32 8.68 22.90
N SER A 503 8.60 7.56 22.84
CA SER A 503 8.86 6.42 23.70
C SER A 503 10.32 5.97 23.51
N PRO A 504 11.06 5.61 24.57
CA PRO A 504 12.44 5.14 24.42
C PRO A 504 12.53 3.95 23.47
N LEU A 505 13.51 3.99 22.57
CA LEU A 505 13.71 2.99 21.51
C LEU A 505 13.87 1.57 22.09
N GLU A 506 14.65 1.42 23.16
CA GLU A 506 14.85 0.14 23.85
C GLU A 506 13.56 -0.46 24.40
N PHE A 507 12.56 0.38 24.71
CA PHE A 507 11.25 -0.08 25.13
C PHE A 507 10.41 -0.53 23.95
N THR A 508 10.22 0.33 22.95
CA THR A 508 9.38 0.04 21.78
C THR A 508 9.87 -1.17 21.00
N ASP A 509 11.18 -1.27 20.80
CA ASP A 509 11.77 -2.38 20.07
C ASP A 509 11.70 -3.69 20.85
N SER A 510 12.04 -3.67 22.15
CA SER A 510 11.96 -4.90 22.97
C SER A 510 10.52 -5.42 23.07
N VAL A 511 9.54 -4.52 23.24
CA VAL A 511 8.12 -4.92 23.32
C VAL A 511 7.60 -5.38 21.95
N THR A 512 8.05 -4.76 20.85
CA THR A 512 7.69 -5.25 19.50
C THR A 512 8.31 -6.61 19.22
N CYS A 513 9.57 -6.85 19.65
CA CYS A 513 10.17 -8.19 19.60
C CYS A 513 9.34 -9.24 20.37
N MET A 514 8.82 -8.89 21.55
CA MET A 514 7.90 -9.79 22.27
C MET A 514 6.68 -10.14 21.43
N SER A 515 6.07 -9.14 20.75
CA SER A 515 4.92 -9.38 19.88
C SER A 515 5.27 -10.27 18.67
N ILE A 516 6.41 -10.02 18.01
CA ILE A 516 6.91 -10.85 16.92
C ILE A 516 7.09 -12.30 17.37
N LEU A 517 7.78 -12.50 18.49
CA LEU A 517 8.08 -13.83 19.03
C LEU A 517 6.81 -14.60 19.43
N LYS A 518 5.82 -13.92 20.03
CA LYS A 518 4.52 -14.51 20.38
C LYS A 518 3.77 -14.99 19.13
N LYS A 519 3.72 -14.17 18.07
CA LYS A 519 3.11 -14.54 16.80
C LYS A 519 3.87 -15.63 16.05
N ALA A 520 5.21 -15.58 16.07
CA ALA A 520 6.07 -16.61 15.50
C ALA A 520 5.87 -17.96 16.22
N ALA A 521 5.83 -17.97 17.57
CA ALA A 521 5.55 -19.18 18.35
C ALA A 521 4.18 -19.79 17.99
N TYR A 522 3.15 -18.92 17.79
CA TYR A 522 1.84 -19.39 17.33
C TYR A 522 1.94 -20.01 15.92
N ILE A 523 2.58 -19.33 14.95
CA ILE A 523 2.79 -19.87 13.61
C ILE A 523 3.49 -21.24 13.66
N PHE A 524 4.58 -21.36 14.44
CA PHE A 524 5.32 -22.61 14.57
C PHE A 524 4.49 -23.70 15.23
N SER A 525 3.62 -23.36 16.19
CA SER A 525 2.68 -24.30 16.79
C SER A 525 1.70 -24.88 15.76
N GLN A 526 1.18 -24.04 14.88
CA GLN A 526 0.26 -24.46 13.80
C GLN A 526 0.96 -25.35 12.75
N LEU A 527 2.25 -25.20 12.58
CA LEU A 527 3.07 -25.99 11.66
C LEU A 527 3.69 -27.26 12.30
N GLY A 528 3.53 -27.45 13.60
CA GLY A 528 4.14 -28.57 14.34
C GLY A 528 5.65 -28.43 14.54
N LEU A 529 6.21 -27.23 14.40
CA LEU A 529 7.63 -26.92 14.54
C LEU A 529 7.95 -26.62 16.02
N SER A 530 8.11 -27.68 16.82
CA SER A 530 8.19 -27.57 18.28
C SER A 530 9.47 -26.89 18.76
N LEU A 531 10.62 -27.13 18.12
CA LEU A 531 11.90 -26.51 18.54
C LEU A 531 11.90 -25.00 18.30
N GLU A 532 11.40 -24.58 17.13
CA GLU A 532 11.28 -23.16 16.77
C GLU A 532 10.29 -22.45 17.71
N ARG A 533 9.18 -23.10 18.03
CA ARG A 533 8.21 -22.59 19.00
C ARG A 533 8.85 -22.40 20.37
N GLU A 534 9.50 -23.42 20.93
CA GLU A 534 10.15 -23.36 22.24
C GLU A 534 11.24 -22.30 22.30
N PHE A 535 12.00 -22.13 21.21
CA PHE A 535 12.99 -21.05 21.10
C PHE A 535 12.32 -19.67 21.21
N CYS A 536 11.22 -19.44 20.49
CA CYS A 536 10.50 -18.16 20.50
C CYS A 536 9.87 -17.90 21.88
N GLU A 537 9.24 -18.90 22.49
CA GLU A 537 8.63 -18.78 23.83
C GLU A 537 9.68 -18.45 24.91
N LYS A 538 10.83 -19.10 24.85
CA LYS A 538 11.95 -18.82 25.74
C LYS A 538 12.47 -17.39 25.57
N LEU A 539 12.76 -17.00 24.34
CA LEU A 539 13.28 -15.67 24.02
C LEU A 539 12.28 -14.57 24.38
N TYR A 540 10.98 -14.79 24.15
CA TYR A 540 9.90 -13.92 24.60
C TYR A 540 9.98 -13.66 26.12
N ASN A 541 10.08 -14.73 26.91
CA ASN A 541 10.14 -14.61 28.36
C ASN A 541 11.42 -13.89 28.83
N GLU A 542 12.57 -14.16 28.20
CA GLU A 542 13.83 -13.49 28.52
C GLU A 542 13.77 -11.98 28.26
N ILE A 543 13.22 -11.57 27.12
CA ILE A 543 13.05 -10.15 26.79
C ILE A 543 12.02 -9.51 27.71
N ARG A 544 10.89 -10.16 27.95
CA ARG A 544 9.86 -9.67 28.86
C ARG A 544 10.42 -9.43 30.28
N ASP A 545 11.21 -10.36 30.81
CA ASP A 545 11.84 -10.22 32.13
C ASP A 545 12.85 -9.07 32.15
N ALA A 546 13.59 -8.84 31.03
CA ALA A 546 14.50 -7.71 30.89
C ALA A 546 13.73 -6.38 30.86
N VAL A 547 12.67 -6.27 30.06
CA VAL A 547 11.78 -5.10 30.04
C VAL A 547 11.21 -4.80 31.41
N ARG A 548 10.66 -5.80 32.08
CA ARG A 548 10.08 -5.66 33.42
C ARG A 548 11.12 -5.19 34.46
N ARG A 549 12.35 -5.73 34.40
CA ARG A 549 13.42 -5.39 35.33
C ARG A 549 13.99 -4.00 35.14
N HIS A 550 14.13 -3.56 33.89
CA HIS A 550 14.91 -2.36 33.54
C HIS A 550 14.06 -1.17 33.12
N LEU A 551 12.84 -1.42 32.62
CA LEU A 551 12.04 -0.38 31.94
C LEU A 551 10.66 -0.17 32.60
N ILE A 552 10.35 -0.83 33.71
CA ILE A 552 9.09 -0.66 34.47
C ILE A 552 9.39 -0.19 35.89
N ASP A 553 8.73 0.88 36.31
CA ASP A 553 8.63 1.29 37.71
C ASP A 553 7.41 0.64 38.34
N PHE A 554 7.63 -0.42 39.12
CA PHE A 554 6.56 -1.13 39.85
C PHE A 554 6.02 -0.35 41.05
N GLY A 555 6.71 0.67 41.53
CA GLY A 555 6.21 1.53 42.59
C GLY A 555 5.03 2.41 42.13
N THR A 556 5.02 2.76 40.85
CA THR A 556 4.00 3.58 40.22
C THR A 556 3.26 2.89 39.09
N MET A 557 3.58 1.63 38.81
CA MET A 557 3.10 0.86 37.65
C MET A 557 3.26 1.62 36.30
N THR A 558 4.41 2.27 36.12
CA THR A 558 4.68 3.14 34.95
C THR A 558 5.78 2.54 34.09
N ALA A 559 5.53 2.45 32.78
CA ALA A 559 6.55 2.16 31.77
C ALA A 559 7.47 3.38 31.54
N ILE A 560 8.73 3.11 31.20
CA ILE A 560 9.73 4.15 30.89
C ILE A 560 9.20 5.13 29.83
N GLY A 561 9.60 6.40 29.92
CA GLY A 561 9.08 7.48 29.06
C GLY A 561 7.80 8.10 29.56
N SER A 562 7.01 7.41 30.40
CA SER A 562 5.78 7.95 31.03
C SER A 562 4.83 8.59 30.02
N CYS A 563 4.70 8.00 28.82
CA CYS A 563 3.90 8.47 27.71
C CYS A 563 2.81 7.45 27.33
N GLN A 564 1.84 7.88 26.52
CA GLN A 564 0.72 7.03 26.10
C GLN A 564 1.22 5.77 25.38
N THR A 565 2.19 5.89 24.47
CA THR A 565 2.76 4.75 23.73
C THR A 565 3.31 3.68 24.67
N SER A 566 4.28 4.05 25.54
CA SER A 566 4.93 3.07 26.41
C SER A 566 3.94 2.39 27.33
N GLN A 567 3.03 3.16 27.93
CA GLN A 567 2.08 2.63 28.91
C GLN A 567 1.05 1.71 28.26
N ALA A 568 0.49 2.12 27.09
CA ALA A 568 -0.48 1.30 26.35
C ALA A 568 0.16 0.02 25.81
N MET A 569 1.38 0.10 25.22
CA MET A 569 2.10 -1.08 24.74
C MET A 569 2.42 -2.06 25.87
N ALA A 570 2.83 -1.56 27.07
CA ALA A 570 3.13 -2.41 28.22
C ALA A 570 1.90 -3.21 28.70
N ILE A 571 0.71 -2.62 28.65
CA ILE A 571 -0.56 -3.27 29.00
C ILE A 571 -0.95 -4.26 27.91
N TYR A 572 -0.95 -3.85 26.64
CA TYR A 572 -1.44 -4.64 25.53
C TYR A 572 -0.59 -5.88 25.26
N TYR A 573 0.75 -5.74 25.29
CA TYR A 573 1.69 -6.83 24.99
C TYR A 573 2.12 -7.64 26.22
N ASP A 574 1.33 -7.66 27.30
CA ASP A 574 1.54 -8.49 28.49
C ASP A 574 2.88 -8.26 29.22
N VAL A 575 3.44 -7.04 29.16
CA VAL A 575 4.55 -6.65 30.03
C VAL A 575 4.07 -6.67 31.49
N PHE A 576 2.93 -6.06 31.76
CA PHE A 576 2.23 -6.22 33.03
C PHE A 576 1.46 -7.56 33.08
N THR A 577 1.50 -8.21 34.24
CA THR A 577 0.68 -9.40 34.48
C THR A 577 -0.80 -9.05 34.60
N PRO A 578 -1.73 -10.01 34.47
CA PRO A 578 -3.16 -9.74 34.62
C PRO A 578 -3.51 -9.03 35.94
N GLY A 579 -2.84 -9.36 37.04
CA GLY A 579 -3.06 -8.72 38.35
C GLY A 579 -2.51 -7.27 38.44
N GLU A 580 -1.52 -6.92 37.61
CA GLU A 580 -0.89 -5.59 37.59
C GLU A 580 -1.60 -4.63 36.59
N LYS A 581 -2.22 -5.17 35.53
CA LYS A 581 -2.87 -4.40 34.45
C LYS A 581 -3.90 -3.37 34.97
N PRO A 582 -4.77 -3.67 35.96
CA PRO A 582 -5.73 -2.66 36.43
C PRO A 582 -5.07 -1.41 37.01
N GLU A 583 -3.96 -1.54 37.75
CA GLU A 583 -3.24 -0.40 38.28
C GLU A 583 -2.43 0.33 37.20
N ALA A 584 -1.81 -0.42 36.27
CA ALA A 584 -1.13 0.14 35.11
C ALA A 584 -2.11 0.90 34.18
N PHE A 585 -3.36 0.46 34.08
CA PHE A 585 -4.40 1.12 33.33
C PHE A 585 -4.83 2.45 33.97
N LYS A 586 -5.00 2.50 35.29
CA LYS A 586 -5.22 3.78 36.01
C LYS A 586 -4.11 4.78 35.70
N ARG A 587 -2.88 4.30 35.62
CA ARG A 587 -1.74 5.14 35.26
C ARG A 587 -1.84 5.66 33.82
N LEU A 588 -2.31 4.83 32.86
CA LEU A 588 -2.57 5.26 31.49
C LEU A 588 -3.62 6.38 31.45
N LEU A 589 -4.73 6.24 32.18
CA LEU A 589 -5.76 7.27 32.27
C LEU A 589 -5.21 8.59 32.82
N GLU A 590 -4.33 8.56 33.83
CA GLU A 590 -3.65 9.76 34.33
C GLU A 590 -2.77 10.43 33.27
N ILE A 591 -2.05 9.63 32.47
CA ILE A 591 -1.20 10.14 31.37
C ILE A 591 -2.07 10.81 30.31
N ILE A 592 -3.20 10.18 29.92
CA ILE A 592 -4.16 10.74 28.96
C ILE A 592 -4.76 12.04 29.51
N LYS A 593 -5.17 12.05 30.76
CA LYS A 593 -5.75 13.24 31.43
C LYS A 593 -4.81 14.45 31.42
N ARG A 594 -3.49 14.23 31.59
CA ARG A 594 -2.49 15.31 31.50
C ARG A 594 -2.39 15.94 30.11
N ARG A 595 -2.93 15.28 29.10
CA ARG A 595 -3.04 15.75 27.71
C ARG A 595 -4.45 16.20 27.36
N ASP A 596 -5.28 16.46 28.35
CA ASP A 596 -6.68 16.90 28.19
C ASP A 596 -7.47 15.94 27.26
N ASP A 597 -7.30 14.64 27.46
CA ASP A 597 -7.90 13.57 26.64
C ASP A 597 -7.58 13.67 25.14
N HIS A 598 -6.41 14.19 24.78
CA HIS A 598 -5.90 14.14 23.41
C HIS A 598 -4.96 12.97 23.19
N VAL A 599 -4.84 12.54 21.94
CA VAL A 599 -3.83 11.56 21.55
C VAL A 599 -2.43 12.15 21.63
N ASP A 600 -1.47 11.36 22.13
CA ASP A 600 -0.06 11.73 22.22
C ASP A 600 0.80 10.47 22.07
N ALA A 601 0.71 9.84 20.91
CA ALA A 601 1.41 8.62 20.57
C ALA A 601 1.90 8.68 19.11
N GLY A 602 2.88 7.86 18.76
CA GLY A 602 3.25 7.59 17.37
C GLY A 602 2.52 6.34 16.86
N ILE A 603 3.02 5.82 15.73
CA ILE A 603 2.36 4.71 15.01
C ILE A 603 2.18 3.43 15.84
N LEU A 604 3.15 3.12 16.72
CA LEU A 604 3.08 1.92 17.58
C LEU A 604 2.08 2.09 18.70
N GLY A 605 2.06 3.29 19.30
CA GLY A 605 1.14 3.61 20.38
C GLY A 605 -0.30 3.71 19.93
N MET A 606 -0.57 4.35 18.79
CA MET A 606 -1.92 4.51 18.23
C MET A 606 -2.59 3.16 17.96
N ARG A 607 -1.84 2.18 17.47
CA ARG A 607 -2.32 0.83 17.21
C ARG A 607 -2.93 0.16 18.44
N VAL A 608 -2.41 0.40 19.63
CA VAL A 608 -2.82 -0.32 20.85
C VAL A 608 -3.64 0.53 21.81
N LEU A 609 -3.55 1.85 21.74
CA LEU A 609 -4.16 2.77 22.71
C LEU A 609 -5.67 2.59 22.82
N PHE A 610 -6.37 2.65 21.70
CA PHE A 610 -7.85 2.58 21.67
C PHE A 610 -8.36 1.17 22.04
N ARG A 611 -7.60 0.12 21.68
CA ARG A 611 -7.91 -1.26 22.07
C ARG A 611 -7.78 -1.43 23.60
N VAL A 612 -6.70 -0.93 24.19
CA VAL A 612 -6.52 -0.97 25.66
C VAL A 612 -7.62 -0.22 26.38
N LEU A 613 -7.98 0.99 25.92
CA LEU A 613 -9.09 1.74 26.51
C LEU A 613 -10.40 0.94 26.45
N SER A 614 -10.71 0.35 25.31
CA SER A 614 -11.94 -0.41 25.13
C SER A 614 -11.98 -1.72 25.95
N ASP A 615 -10.86 -2.44 26.02
CA ASP A 615 -10.75 -3.68 26.82
C ASP A 615 -10.92 -3.44 28.34
N PHE A 616 -10.69 -2.21 28.80
CA PHE A 616 -10.90 -1.80 30.18
C PHE A 616 -12.17 -0.96 30.41
N GLY A 617 -13.11 -0.97 29.46
CA GLY A 617 -14.41 -0.32 29.61
C GLY A 617 -14.46 1.18 29.27
N GLU A 618 -13.38 1.75 28.75
CA GLU A 618 -13.27 3.19 28.41
C GLU A 618 -13.37 3.44 26.89
N ALA A 619 -14.24 2.70 26.20
CA ALA A 619 -14.44 2.84 24.75
C ALA A 619 -15.02 4.21 24.36
N ASP A 620 -15.86 4.83 25.21
CA ASP A 620 -16.37 6.18 25.01
C ASP A 620 -15.24 7.22 25.06
N LEU A 621 -14.24 7.03 25.94
CA LEU A 621 -13.04 7.88 25.96
C LEU A 621 -12.23 7.69 24.66
N ALA A 622 -12.03 6.43 24.22
CA ALA A 622 -11.36 6.15 22.93
C ALA A 622 -12.08 6.85 21.76
N PHE A 623 -13.40 6.72 21.68
CA PHE A 623 -14.21 7.36 20.67
C PHE A 623 -14.11 8.90 20.72
N LYS A 624 -14.16 9.49 21.92
CA LYS A 624 -13.95 10.92 22.14
C LYS A 624 -12.58 11.37 21.64
N MET A 625 -11.51 10.66 22.00
CA MET A 625 -10.13 10.98 21.58
C MET A 625 -9.98 10.95 20.06
N ILE A 626 -10.61 9.99 19.37
CA ILE A 626 -10.60 9.85 17.92
C ILE A 626 -11.36 10.99 17.26
N THR A 627 -12.59 11.28 17.73
CA THR A 627 -13.55 12.16 17.04
C THR A 627 -13.50 13.64 17.46
N ARG A 628 -12.60 14.04 18.36
CA ARG A 628 -12.41 15.45 18.70
C ARG A 628 -12.13 16.28 17.46
N PRO A 629 -12.71 17.50 17.31
CA PRO A 629 -12.46 18.38 16.18
C PRO A 629 -11.13 19.13 16.26
N ASP A 630 -10.59 19.29 17.48
CA ASP A 630 -9.37 20.04 17.76
C ASP A 630 -8.10 19.19 17.71
N TYR A 631 -6.97 19.85 17.46
CA TYR A 631 -5.63 19.23 17.41
C TYR A 631 -5.13 18.82 18.82
N PRO A 632 -4.47 17.68 18.97
CA PRO A 632 -4.28 16.60 17.98
C PRO A 632 -5.38 15.51 18.09
N SER A 633 -5.97 15.16 16.96
CA SER A 633 -6.96 14.09 16.86
C SER A 633 -7.15 13.66 15.40
N TYR A 634 -7.76 12.51 15.16
CA TYR A 634 -8.20 12.12 13.82
C TYR A 634 -9.36 13.00 13.31
N GLY A 635 -10.27 13.41 14.22
CA GLY A 635 -11.36 14.32 13.86
C GLY A 635 -10.88 15.66 13.32
N ASN A 636 -9.72 16.14 13.78
CA ASN A 636 -9.10 17.36 13.25
C ASN A 636 -8.72 17.23 11.76
N PHE A 637 -8.36 16.04 11.28
CA PHE A 637 -8.11 15.83 9.84
C PHE A 637 -9.38 16.09 9.02
N VAL A 638 -10.52 15.62 9.51
CA VAL A 638 -11.83 15.83 8.87
C VAL A 638 -12.23 17.31 8.88
N GLU A 639 -12.04 18.02 10.01
CA GLU A 639 -12.31 19.46 10.11
C GLU A 639 -11.42 20.29 9.16
N ARG A 640 -10.21 19.85 8.93
CA ARG A 640 -9.29 20.46 7.95
C ARG A 640 -9.61 20.09 6.49
N GLY A 641 -10.66 19.33 6.24
CA GLY A 641 -11.09 18.93 4.89
C GLY A 641 -10.16 17.94 4.20
N LEU A 642 -9.37 17.17 4.96
CA LEU A 642 -8.58 16.08 4.41
C LEU A 642 -9.49 14.92 3.99
N THR A 643 -9.07 14.18 2.97
CA THR A 643 -9.83 13.07 2.40
C THR A 643 -9.04 11.76 2.36
N ALA A 644 -7.81 11.80 2.87
CA ALA A 644 -6.92 10.69 3.14
C ALA A 644 -6.24 10.91 4.48
N LEU A 645 -5.70 9.87 5.12
CA LEU A 645 -4.96 9.99 6.37
C LEU A 645 -3.57 10.59 6.09
N PRO A 646 -3.15 11.62 6.84
CA PRO A 646 -1.81 12.17 6.69
C PRO A 646 -0.75 11.31 7.40
N GLU A 647 0.51 11.54 7.05
CA GLU A 647 1.67 10.91 7.70
C GLU A 647 1.87 11.36 9.15
N ASP A 648 1.48 12.60 9.46
CA ASP A 648 1.71 13.23 10.75
C ASP A 648 0.43 13.88 11.30
N PHE A 649 0.34 13.94 12.63
CA PHE A 649 -0.57 14.85 13.31
C PHE A 649 0.04 16.25 13.34
N LEU A 650 -0.27 17.07 12.33
CA LEU A 650 0.28 18.40 12.12
C LEU A 650 -0.73 19.49 12.49
N ARG A 651 -0.22 20.59 13.02
CA ARG A 651 -1.01 21.83 13.17
C ARG A 651 -1.28 22.43 11.80
N GLU A 652 -2.27 23.33 11.75
CA GLU A 652 -2.65 24.00 10.50
C GLU A 652 -1.51 24.80 9.89
N GLU A 653 -0.67 25.41 10.74
CA GLU A 653 0.47 26.21 10.33
C GLU A 653 1.70 25.38 9.89
N ASP A 654 1.72 24.10 10.18
CA ASP A 654 2.84 23.24 9.81
C ASP A 654 2.73 22.79 8.33
N ARG A 655 3.84 22.84 7.61
CA ARG A 655 3.91 22.24 6.28
C ARG A 655 3.86 20.71 6.41
N PRO A 656 2.92 20.04 5.72
CA PRO A 656 2.81 18.59 5.81
C PRO A 656 3.99 17.88 5.14
N ASN A 657 4.28 16.66 5.60
CA ASN A 657 5.10 15.70 4.89
C ASN A 657 4.28 15.04 3.77
N SER A 658 3.40 14.12 4.11
CA SER A 658 2.44 13.52 3.19
C SER A 658 1.02 13.69 3.74
N LEU A 659 0.06 13.99 2.85
CA LEU A 659 -1.36 14.02 3.18
C LEU A 659 -2.09 12.72 2.76
N ASN A 660 -1.33 11.67 2.41
CA ASN A 660 -1.90 10.37 2.06
C ASN A 660 -0.95 9.23 2.47
N HIS A 661 -1.17 8.71 3.69
CA HIS A 661 -0.44 7.60 4.31
C HIS A 661 -1.42 6.66 4.98
N HIS A 662 -1.10 5.36 5.10
CA HIS A 662 -2.01 4.38 5.69
C HIS A 662 -1.58 3.85 7.08
N MET A 663 -0.39 4.19 7.56
CA MET A 663 0.18 3.64 8.80
C MET A 663 -0.62 3.96 10.08
N PHE A 664 -1.45 5.00 10.07
CA PHE A 664 -2.38 5.35 11.14
C PHE A 664 -3.79 4.78 10.96
N GLY A 665 -4.00 3.87 10.00
CA GLY A 665 -5.30 3.34 9.63
C GLY A 665 -5.92 2.32 10.58
N ASP A 666 -5.24 1.90 11.65
CA ASP A 666 -5.73 0.87 12.60
C ASP A 666 -7.07 1.23 13.28
N ILE A 667 -7.47 2.51 13.27
CA ILE A 667 -8.81 2.93 13.71
C ILE A 667 -9.92 2.23 12.94
N SER A 668 -9.72 1.87 11.66
CA SER A 668 -10.71 1.11 10.88
C SER A 668 -10.93 -0.30 11.44
N ALA A 669 -9.86 -0.99 11.85
CA ALA A 669 -9.99 -2.28 12.54
C ALA A 669 -10.73 -2.10 13.87
N TRP A 670 -10.40 -1.06 14.65
CA TRP A 670 -11.10 -0.76 15.89
C TRP A 670 -12.60 -0.47 15.65
N PHE A 671 -12.97 0.24 14.59
CA PHE A 671 -14.39 0.48 14.25
C PHE A 671 -15.13 -0.84 13.99
N ILE A 672 -14.53 -1.75 13.21
CA ILE A 672 -15.16 -3.05 12.88
C ILE A 672 -15.21 -3.98 14.10
N GLU A 673 -14.10 -4.08 14.85
CA GLU A 673 -13.96 -5.03 15.96
C GLU A 673 -14.71 -4.60 17.23
N TYR A 674 -14.71 -3.30 17.54
CA TYR A 674 -15.32 -2.80 18.80
C TYR A 674 -16.69 -2.18 18.58
N ILE A 675 -16.84 -1.20 17.70
CA ILE A 675 -18.15 -0.55 17.47
C ILE A 675 -19.08 -1.49 16.69
N GLY A 676 -18.58 -2.09 15.60
CA GLY A 676 -19.29 -3.11 14.82
C GLY A 676 -19.41 -4.45 15.54
N GLY A 677 -18.42 -4.72 16.42
CA GLY A 677 -18.41 -5.91 17.27
C GLY A 677 -18.01 -7.20 16.58
N ILE A 678 -17.43 -7.19 15.39
CA ILE A 678 -17.02 -8.40 14.66
C ILE A 678 -15.57 -8.75 14.97
N ARG A 679 -15.36 -9.76 15.81
CA ARG A 679 -14.03 -10.30 16.13
C ARG A 679 -13.84 -11.66 15.50
N VAL A 680 -12.95 -11.74 14.50
CA VAL A 680 -12.68 -12.97 13.74
C VAL A 680 -11.65 -13.81 14.48
N ASN A 681 -11.89 -15.13 14.56
CA ASN A 681 -10.99 -16.11 15.18
C ASN A 681 -10.51 -15.68 16.58
N PRO A 682 -11.42 -15.36 17.52
CA PRO A 682 -11.08 -14.74 18.80
C PRO A 682 -10.20 -15.63 19.69
N PHE A 683 -10.23 -16.97 19.47
CA PHE A 683 -9.47 -17.96 20.23
C PHE A 683 -8.29 -18.52 19.45
N LEU A 684 -7.99 -17.99 18.26
CA LEU A 684 -6.91 -18.45 17.38
C LEU A 684 -7.00 -19.96 17.04
N ALA A 685 -8.23 -20.47 16.92
CA ALA A 685 -8.49 -21.89 16.69
C ALA A 685 -9.08 -22.16 15.30
N ASP A 686 -10.01 -21.31 14.84
CA ASP A 686 -10.73 -21.47 13.59
C ASP A 686 -11.02 -20.12 12.93
N PRO A 687 -10.49 -19.85 11.71
CA PRO A 687 -10.74 -18.60 10.98
C PRO A 687 -12.21 -18.37 10.54
N SER A 688 -13.06 -19.39 10.61
CA SER A 688 -14.51 -19.25 10.39
C SER A 688 -15.28 -18.90 11.67
N GLU A 689 -14.63 -18.98 12.83
CA GLU A 689 -15.23 -18.63 14.11
C GLU A 689 -15.23 -17.11 14.31
N VAL A 690 -16.38 -16.58 14.76
CA VAL A 690 -16.58 -15.14 15.02
C VAL A 690 -17.20 -14.94 16.40
N GLU A 691 -16.67 -14.00 17.18
CA GLU A 691 -17.38 -13.47 18.34
C GLU A 691 -18.02 -12.13 17.97
N ILE A 692 -19.34 -12.02 18.12
CA ILE A 692 -20.06 -10.76 17.99
C ILE A 692 -20.11 -10.11 19.36
N SER A 693 -19.37 -8.98 19.52
CA SER A 693 -19.26 -8.30 20.80
C SER A 693 -19.21 -6.77 20.61
N PRO A 694 -20.31 -6.15 20.18
CA PRO A 694 -20.34 -4.71 19.93
C PRO A 694 -20.27 -3.91 21.24
N VAL A 695 -19.53 -2.82 21.22
CA VAL A 695 -19.54 -1.80 22.27
C VAL A 695 -20.49 -0.68 21.85
N PHE A 696 -21.51 -0.45 22.68
CA PHE A 696 -22.58 0.54 22.40
C PHE A 696 -22.14 1.93 22.84
N ILE A 697 -21.28 2.59 22.07
CA ILE A 697 -20.79 3.96 22.31
C ILE A 697 -21.96 4.90 22.63
N GLU A 698 -21.89 5.65 23.73
CA GLU A 698 -23.01 6.48 24.20
C GLU A 698 -23.46 7.54 23.19
N LYS A 699 -22.50 8.13 22.47
CA LYS A 699 -22.76 9.16 21.45
C LYS A 699 -23.42 8.63 20.18
N LEU A 700 -23.39 7.32 19.93
CA LEU A 700 -23.93 6.74 18.70
C LEU A 700 -25.37 6.25 18.85
N ASP A 701 -26.22 6.58 17.90
CA ASP A 701 -27.59 6.03 17.79
C ASP A 701 -27.60 4.66 17.13
N SER A 702 -26.66 4.38 16.23
CA SER A 702 -26.54 3.12 15.51
C SER A 702 -25.15 2.91 14.93
N ALA A 703 -24.81 1.63 14.72
CA ALA A 703 -23.69 1.25 13.85
C ALA A 703 -23.99 -0.05 13.13
N GLU A 704 -23.28 -0.27 12.03
CA GLU A 704 -23.31 -1.49 11.24
C GLU A 704 -21.91 -1.85 10.76
N ALA A 705 -21.62 -3.15 10.69
CA ALA A 705 -20.39 -3.68 10.14
C ALA A 705 -20.68 -5.01 9.42
N SER A 706 -19.83 -5.32 8.44
CA SER A 706 -19.85 -6.67 7.85
C SER A 706 -18.43 -7.11 7.55
N TYR A 707 -18.22 -8.42 7.54
CA TYR A 707 -16.96 -9.05 7.18
C TYR A 707 -17.19 -10.40 6.48
N GLU A 708 -16.35 -10.71 5.50
CA GLU A 708 -16.35 -12.00 4.81
C GLU A 708 -15.22 -12.88 5.35
N THR A 709 -15.57 -13.82 6.22
CA THR A 709 -14.65 -14.85 6.72
C THR A 709 -14.46 -15.98 5.71
N VAL A 710 -13.62 -16.95 6.04
CA VAL A 710 -13.49 -18.19 5.24
C VAL A 710 -14.75 -19.05 5.27
N GLY A 711 -15.60 -18.89 6.28
CA GLY A 711 -16.88 -19.58 6.42
C GLY A 711 -18.05 -18.89 5.71
N GLY A 712 -17.86 -17.66 5.25
CA GLY A 712 -18.90 -16.83 4.63
C GLY A 712 -19.02 -15.45 5.25
N LYS A 713 -20.07 -14.73 4.89
CA LYS A 713 -20.31 -13.35 5.34
C LYS A 713 -21.03 -13.33 6.69
N VAL A 714 -20.57 -12.43 7.57
CA VAL A 714 -21.26 -12.01 8.79
C VAL A 714 -21.55 -10.51 8.72
N SER A 715 -22.72 -10.10 9.21
CA SER A 715 -23.13 -8.69 9.29
C SER A 715 -23.79 -8.43 10.63
N VAL A 716 -23.47 -7.31 11.23
CA VAL A 716 -24.00 -6.87 12.52
C VAL A 716 -24.51 -5.45 12.36
N LYS A 717 -25.72 -5.19 12.89
CA LYS A 717 -26.30 -3.88 12.96
C LYS A 717 -26.94 -3.68 14.31
N TRP A 718 -26.62 -2.61 14.99
CA TRP A 718 -27.30 -2.24 16.20
C TRP A 718 -27.82 -0.81 16.16
N ARG A 719 -28.92 -0.57 16.86
CA ARG A 719 -29.54 0.76 16.99
C ARG A 719 -30.16 0.93 18.36
N ARG A 720 -30.09 2.15 18.89
CA ARG A 720 -30.79 2.52 20.14
C ARG A 720 -32.30 2.55 19.92
N THR A 721 -33.02 2.09 20.91
CA THR A 721 -34.49 2.14 20.97
C THR A 721 -34.94 2.81 22.28
N ALA A 722 -36.23 3.03 22.42
CA ALA A 722 -36.78 3.54 23.69
C ALA A 722 -36.63 2.55 24.88
N MET A 723 -36.43 1.25 24.58
CA MET A 723 -36.35 0.19 25.57
C MET A 723 -34.92 -0.33 25.81
N GLY A 724 -33.97 0.01 24.93
CA GLY A 724 -32.60 -0.50 24.98
C GLY A 724 -31.91 -0.46 23.63
N ILE A 725 -31.35 -1.59 23.19
CA ILE A 725 -30.67 -1.74 21.90
C ILE A 725 -31.37 -2.83 21.08
N ALA A 726 -31.69 -2.54 19.83
CA ALA A 726 -32.03 -3.59 18.85
C ALA A 726 -30.73 -4.02 18.13
N LEU A 727 -30.42 -5.29 18.16
CA LEU A 727 -29.25 -5.91 17.53
C LEU A 727 -29.69 -6.91 16.47
N ASP A 728 -29.37 -6.62 15.20
CA ASP A 728 -29.67 -7.47 14.05
C ASP A 728 -28.38 -8.16 13.58
N ILE A 729 -28.38 -9.47 13.48
CA ILE A 729 -27.24 -10.27 13.05
C ILE A 729 -27.67 -11.14 11.85
N SER A 730 -26.79 -11.17 10.83
CA SER A 730 -26.88 -12.11 9.70
C SER A 730 -25.54 -12.82 9.57
N ALA A 731 -25.55 -14.14 9.50
CA ALA A 731 -24.38 -14.98 9.30
C ALA A 731 -24.68 -16.10 8.31
N ASP A 732 -23.76 -16.35 7.39
CA ASP A 732 -23.84 -17.50 6.49
C ASP A 732 -23.63 -18.80 7.27
N SER A 733 -24.16 -19.92 6.75
CA SER A 733 -24.18 -21.22 7.45
C SER A 733 -22.80 -21.81 7.75
N GLY A 734 -21.74 -21.32 7.11
CA GLY A 734 -20.35 -21.72 7.39
C GLY A 734 -19.67 -20.87 8.48
N VAL A 735 -20.31 -19.80 8.94
CA VAL A 735 -19.81 -18.96 10.03
C VAL A 735 -20.43 -19.45 11.34
N HIS A 736 -19.60 -19.72 12.34
CA HIS A 736 -20.01 -20.12 13.67
C HIS A 736 -19.35 -19.29 14.75
N GLY A 737 -19.76 -19.45 16.01
CA GLY A 737 -19.18 -18.71 17.13
C GLY A 737 -20.21 -18.31 18.17
N ARG A 738 -20.10 -17.11 18.70
CA ARG A 738 -20.98 -16.66 19.78
C ARG A 738 -21.26 -15.16 19.73
N ILE A 739 -22.33 -14.76 20.40
CA ILE A 739 -22.69 -13.37 20.67
C ILE A 739 -22.39 -13.13 22.15
N ARG A 740 -21.59 -12.11 22.45
CA ARG A 740 -21.26 -11.67 23.80
C ARG A 740 -21.61 -10.21 23.97
N LEU A 741 -22.52 -9.91 24.86
CA LEU A 741 -22.86 -8.54 25.18
C LEU A 741 -21.84 -7.91 26.12
N PRO A 742 -21.64 -6.58 26.08
CA PRO A 742 -20.82 -5.84 27.03
C PRO A 742 -21.37 -5.96 28.45
N ASP A 743 -20.51 -5.76 29.46
CA ASP A 743 -20.92 -5.71 30.88
C ASP A 743 -22.04 -4.68 31.08
N GLY A 744 -23.07 -5.04 31.86
CA GLY A 744 -24.24 -4.21 32.11
C GLY A 744 -25.32 -4.28 31.03
N TYR A 745 -25.22 -5.25 30.09
CA TYR A 745 -26.24 -5.51 29.08
C TYR A 745 -26.64 -6.99 29.07
N ALA A 746 -27.94 -7.26 28.84
CA ALA A 746 -28.49 -8.61 28.73
C ALA A 746 -29.50 -8.71 27.58
N PHE A 747 -29.73 -9.93 27.07
CA PHE A 747 -30.84 -10.22 26.17
C PHE A 747 -32.17 -10.08 26.94
N ALA A 748 -33.16 -9.43 26.33
CA ALA A 748 -34.45 -9.17 26.99
C ALA A 748 -35.22 -10.44 27.32
N ASP A 749 -35.07 -11.49 26.50
CA ASP A 749 -35.87 -12.74 26.60
C ASP A 749 -35.22 -13.78 27.54
N GLU A 750 -33.90 -13.77 27.77
CA GLU A 750 -33.19 -14.86 28.46
C GLU A 750 -32.36 -14.44 29.70
N TYR A 751 -32.31 -13.17 30.05
CA TYR A 751 -31.52 -12.64 31.19
C TYR A 751 -30.05 -13.08 31.19
N GLY A 752 -29.43 -13.23 29.98
CA GLY A 752 -28.04 -13.60 29.80
C GLY A 752 -27.29 -12.64 28.90
N SER A 753 -25.95 -12.68 28.92
CA SER A 753 -25.09 -11.86 28.08
C SER A 753 -24.27 -12.65 27.06
N LEU A 754 -24.52 -13.97 26.95
CA LEU A 754 -23.81 -14.90 26.07
C LEU A 754 -24.76 -15.85 25.37
N GLU A 755 -24.66 -15.93 24.04
CA GLU A 755 -25.42 -16.84 23.19
C GLU A 755 -24.57 -17.47 22.08
N GLU A 756 -25.01 -18.61 21.52
CA GLU A 756 -24.41 -19.17 20.31
C GLU A 756 -24.74 -18.28 19.10
N LEU A 757 -23.80 -18.12 18.18
CA LEU A 757 -23.98 -17.26 17.00
C LEU A 757 -25.04 -17.86 16.07
N HIS A 758 -26.09 -17.12 15.86
CA HIS A 758 -27.11 -17.37 14.83
C HIS A 758 -27.67 -16.06 14.28
N GLY A 759 -28.23 -16.10 13.08
CA GLY A 759 -28.92 -14.94 12.51
C GLY A 759 -30.23 -14.67 13.24
N GLY A 760 -30.50 -13.40 13.51
CA GLY A 760 -31.72 -13.00 14.22
C GLY A 760 -31.76 -11.53 14.61
N ASN A 761 -32.89 -11.15 15.21
CA ASN A 761 -33.10 -9.84 15.79
C ASN A 761 -33.22 -10.01 17.31
N PHE A 762 -32.35 -9.33 18.04
CA PHE A 762 -32.27 -9.41 19.49
C PHE A 762 -32.64 -8.06 20.10
N GLU A 763 -33.42 -8.10 21.18
CA GLU A 763 -33.62 -6.94 22.03
C GLU A 763 -32.67 -7.02 23.22
N ILE A 764 -31.87 -5.97 23.42
CA ILE A 764 -30.88 -5.87 24.46
C ILE A 764 -31.33 -4.80 25.46
N ILE A 765 -31.33 -5.14 26.72
CA ILE A 765 -31.67 -4.23 27.82
C ILE A 765 -30.41 -3.92 28.65
N ARG A 766 -30.41 -2.77 29.31
CA ARG A 766 -29.39 -2.42 30.29
C ARG A 766 -29.79 -3.04 31.65
N GLU A 767 -28.89 -3.79 32.29
CA GLU A 767 -29.09 -4.36 33.63
C GLU A 767 -29.14 -3.32 34.73
#